data_3bef55f73353bb9629f0c8dec49c1a81
#
_entry.id   3bef55f73353bb9629f0c8dec49c1a81
#
_cell.length_a   1.000
_cell.length_b   1.000
_cell.length_c   1.000
_cell.angle_alpha   90.00
_cell.angle_beta   90.00
_cell.angle_gamma   90.00
#
_symmetry.space_group_name_H-M   'P 1'
#
loop_
_entity.id
_entity.type
_entity.pdbx_description
1 polymer ?
#
loop_
_entity_poly.entity_id
_entity_poly.type
_entity_poly.pdbx_seq_one_letter_code
_entity_poly.pdbx_strand_id
1 'polypeptide(L)'
;MKRFLIVAILLLSCQGIFAQKSNLSKADIEEYSKQIRTMVKYLEETFSFIGNPENTAQEKDIIFRESYAKIFQDDEVQIEDDLDDSRSTSINKDVQAYLKDIDFFFKDATFTLKVDDIKPQTNEKGQTYFKVTMMRTIVGHNVVGDSVNNSLKRFMEVNVDPSKKDLKIASIYTTKLNETEELRTWWNRMPAAWKAFFGDNQYIFDSIELENVIHIFRDSIVVVDDSLVESTIACNMPVLYDKLTGFTKITDVDISLNTMISSLNPLYELSDLQNLDCSGTSVEDISPIRNLNKINKLDISNTAVTNISDLRYTNNIKIFRADNAHLDNIEIIGLYHQLTNLSIIGTDVSDISVLGNCEQLIDLDISGTKVSSLDSVELPQSLRFLNISNTEISDLSPIAGLENLQVLIIDNTLVTDLSPLANMNKLNELMCRNTEVSDIMPLKDLPLLVRIYCDNTLIDSEKAESFRNVNRRTMVIYETKALQDWWDRLHVSWKKTFAIQNGTDINPSPEELHTIISMKSLTLESHFLDAMPIERLTNLESLNIEGTKIIDLKPLHGLHNLKYLNLRNTKVSDLSPLANLANLVEINIENTNVSNLEPLANMPNLTKVYAENSKVDSEAVFKLKSAQPGVTVIYQSDELRVWWNTLDNSWREVFRGIVDIDANPKAEQLQSVADIEEINVDTRIMITTLEPLTKLMFLKKLKISDNHITDLSPLSELRVLEELRIDGNAINDLTPIKGLTSLEVLSIANTSVVDINALENLTKLRIVNIENTGIKNIKVLSNCNSLEELNIANSNVKSLSPVEKIGSLRYIKAFNSKVKTKEIDSLRKKRPDLNILYH
;
A
#
# COMPACT_ATOMS: atom_id res chain seq x y z
N MET A 1 75.28 38.15 0.22
CA MET A 1 75.00 38.78 1.52
C MET A 1 73.55 38.57 2.09
N LYS A 2 72.60 38.07 1.36
CA LYS A 2 71.23 37.79 1.95
C LYS A 2 71.01 36.35 2.47
N ARG A 3 71.97 35.45 2.23
CA ARG A 3 71.87 34.05 2.77
C ARG A 3 72.59 33.83 4.09
N PHE A 4 73.48 34.78 4.47
CA PHE A 4 74.22 34.74 5.78
C PHE A 4 73.42 35.39 6.93
N LEU A 5 72.42 36.22 6.61
CA LEU A 5 71.63 36.87 7.65
C LEU A 5 70.47 35.99 8.18
N ILE A 6 70.01 35.01 7.40
CA ILE A 6 68.93 34.09 7.78
C ILE A 6 69.43 32.97 8.71
N VAL A 7 70.67 32.54 8.48
CA VAL A 7 71.28 31.49 9.38
C VAL A 7 71.68 32.08 10.73
N ALA A 8 72.03 33.39 10.79
CA ALA A 8 72.36 34.06 12.05
C ALA A 8 71.08 34.36 12.91
N ILE A 9 69.90 34.56 12.27
CA ILE A 9 68.61 34.76 12.98
C ILE A 9 68.06 33.43 13.47
N LEU A 10 68.33 32.28 12.75
CA LEU A 10 67.96 30.92 13.21
C LEU A 10 68.87 30.36 14.30
N LEU A 11 70.07 30.86 14.42
CA LEU A 11 70.99 30.48 15.53
C LEU A 11 70.84 31.37 16.77
N LEU A 12 70.17 32.52 16.68
CA LEU A 12 69.82 33.36 17.85
C LEU A 12 68.45 33.08 18.45
N SER A 13 67.61 32.24 17.78
CA SER A 13 66.32 31.80 18.28
C SER A 13 66.35 30.43 19.00
N CYS A 14 67.53 29.79 19.05
CA CYS A 14 67.76 28.54 19.77
C CYS A 14 68.47 28.66 21.10
N GLN A 15 68.63 29.89 21.60
CA GLN A 15 69.08 30.12 22.97
C GLN A 15 67.99 30.82 23.75
N GLY A 16 67.10 30.03 24.35
CA GLY A 16 66.12 30.63 25.24
C GLY A 16 64.90 29.83 25.61
N ILE A 17 64.96 28.53 25.53
CA ILE A 17 64.01 27.70 26.30
C ILE A 17 64.86 26.85 27.28
N PHE A 18 65.47 27.55 28.21
CA PHE A 18 65.80 26.91 29.48
C PHE A 18 64.46 26.65 30.16
N ALA A 19 64.06 25.41 30.25
CA ALA A 19 62.96 24.98 31.11
C ALA A 19 63.31 25.48 32.51
N GLN A 20 62.52 26.41 32.96
CA GLN A 20 62.65 26.98 34.31
C GLN A 20 62.34 25.81 35.27
N LYS A 21 63.36 25.25 35.87
CA LYS A 21 63.23 24.31 36.97
C LYS A 21 62.45 25.05 38.06
N SER A 22 61.14 24.81 38.10
CA SER A 22 60.31 25.31 39.19
C SER A 22 60.67 24.51 40.43
N ASN A 23 61.69 24.95 41.19
CA ASN A 23 61.92 24.46 42.50
C ASN A 23 60.80 24.98 43.39
N LEU A 24 59.74 24.12 43.60
CA LEU A 24 58.68 24.41 44.56
C LEU A 24 59.32 24.74 45.88
N SER A 25 58.86 25.80 46.53
CA SER A 25 59.30 26.13 47.88
C SER A 25 58.78 25.07 48.90
N LYS A 26 59.41 24.98 50.07
CA LYS A 26 58.89 24.06 51.07
C LYS A 26 57.45 24.38 51.49
N ALA A 27 57.08 25.63 51.45
CA ALA A 27 55.72 26.10 51.78
C ALA A 27 54.72 25.62 50.66
N ASP A 28 55.14 25.70 49.35
CA ASP A 28 54.30 25.23 48.27
C ASP A 28 54.09 23.72 48.33
N ILE A 29 55.17 22.96 48.67
CA ILE A 29 55.08 21.50 48.85
C ILE A 29 54.13 21.14 49.99
N GLU A 30 54.15 21.86 51.07
CA GLU A 30 53.27 21.61 52.24
C GLU A 30 51.81 21.94 51.88
N GLU A 31 51.56 23.03 51.16
CA GLU A 31 50.22 23.43 50.69
C GLU A 31 49.65 22.45 49.68
N TYR A 32 50.41 22.11 48.68
CA TYR A 32 49.96 21.06 47.70
C TYR A 32 49.77 19.71 48.38
N SER A 33 50.60 19.31 49.29
CA SER A 33 50.40 18.06 50.02
C SER A 33 49.09 18.03 50.81
N LYS A 34 48.68 19.16 51.40
CA LYS A 34 47.36 19.31 52.05
C LYS A 34 46.22 19.22 51.09
N GLN A 35 46.32 19.90 49.94
CA GLN A 35 45.29 19.82 48.84
C GLN A 35 45.15 18.40 48.27
N ILE A 36 46.28 17.70 48.07
CA ILE A 36 46.28 16.31 47.59
C ILE A 36 45.59 15.38 48.61
N ARG A 37 45.81 15.61 49.95
CA ARG A 37 45.06 14.79 50.93
C ARG A 37 43.56 15.04 50.88
N THR A 38 43.14 16.25 50.60
CA THR A 38 41.71 16.57 50.39
C THR A 38 41.18 15.93 49.13
N MET A 39 41.98 15.92 48.06
CA MET A 39 41.63 15.26 46.77
C MET A 39 41.49 13.74 46.96
N VAL A 40 42.41 13.10 47.66
CA VAL A 40 42.32 11.66 47.97
C VAL A 40 41.07 11.33 48.77
N LYS A 41 40.74 12.20 49.78
CA LYS A 41 39.49 12.01 50.52
C LYS A 41 38.23 12.14 49.59
N TYR A 42 38.24 13.11 48.72
CA TYR A 42 37.13 13.25 47.73
C TYR A 42 37.04 12.04 46.80
N LEU A 43 38.20 11.48 46.38
CA LEU A 43 38.26 10.24 45.59
C LEU A 43 37.69 9.05 46.37
N GLU A 44 38.04 8.89 47.66
CA GLU A 44 37.51 7.88 48.58
C GLU A 44 35.97 7.98 48.69
N GLU A 45 35.45 9.20 48.89
CA GLU A 45 34.01 9.49 48.97
C GLU A 45 33.31 9.17 47.64
N THR A 46 33.96 9.48 46.51
CA THR A 46 33.45 9.23 45.17
C THR A 46 33.35 7.70 44.91
N PHE A 47 34.39 6.95 45.17
CA PHE A 47 34.37 5.47 44.98
C PHE A 47 33.33 4.81 45.88
N SER A 48 33.25 5.25 47.15
CA SER A 48 32.27 4.70 48.10
C SER A 48 30.82 5.07 47.75
N PHE A 49 30.61 6.26 47.15
CA PHE A 49 29.31 6.67 46.64
C PHE A 49 28.86 5.74 45.50
N ILE A 50 29.75 5.43 44.58
CA ILE A 50 29.44 4.53 43.46
C ILE A 50 29.15 3.12 43.98
N GLY A 51 29.96 2.62 44.97
CA GLY A 51 29.77 1.32 45.55
C GLY A 51 28.56 1.17 46.47
N ASN A 52 27.83 2.25 46.74
CA ASN A 52 26.62 2.22 47.58
C ASN A 52 25.37 1.85 46.75
N PRO A 53 24.66 0.76 47.07
CA PRO A 53 23.46 0.33 46.37
C PRO A 53 22.24 1.26 46.53
N GLU A 54 22.26 2.14 47.56
CA GLU A 54 21.16 3.10 47.77
C GLU A 54 21.16 4.25 46.74
N ASN A 55 22.30 4.50 46.08
CA ASN A 55 22.44 5.53 45.07
C ASN A 55 21.95 5.00 43.71
N THR A 56 21.11 5.78 43.04
CA THR A 56 20.52 5.41 41.77
C THR A 56 21.52 5.39 40.62
N ALA A 57 21.26 4.60 39.58
CA ALA A 57 22.09 4.57 38.37
C ALA A 57 22.26 5.96 37.76
N GLN A 58 21.22 6.80 37.80
CA GLN A 58 21.25 8.17 37.29
C GLN A 58 22.19 9.08 38.08
N GLU A 59 22.21 8.98 39.41
CA GLU A 59 23.14 9.74 40.25
C GLU A 59 24.59 9.30 40.02
N LYS A 60 24.83 7.98 39.83
CA LYS A 60 26.15 7.44 39.50
C LYS A 60 26.63 7.88 38.12
N ASP A 61 25.72 7.96 37.14
CA ASP A 61 26.04 8.40 35.75
C ASP A 61 26.54 9.85 35.70
N ILE A 62 26.04 10.75 36.56
CA ILE A 62 26.58 12.11 36.71
C ILE A 62 28.05 12.12 37.12
N ILE A 63 28.46 11.16 37.97
CA ILE A 63 29.85 11.05 38.37
C ILE A 63 30.71 10.57 37.21
N PHE A 64 30.23 9.59 36.46
CA PHE A 64 30.96 9.00 35.33
C PHE A 64 31.14 9.97 34.19
N ARG A 65 30.18 10.87 33.94
CA ARG A 65 30.21 11.81 32.79
C ARG A 65 30.85 13.15 33.14
N GLU A 66 30.60 13.70 34.35
CA GLU A 66 30.89 15.11 34.62
C GLU A 66 31.79 15.29 35.85
N SER A 67 31.50 14.58 36.97
CA SER A 67 32.11 14.88 38.23
C SER A 67 33.56 14.46 38.32
N TYR A 68 33.96 13.40 37.61
CA TYR A 68 35.36 12.94 37.56
C TYR A 68 36.33 14.05 37.08
N ALA A 69 35.93 14.92 36.15
CA ALA A 69 36.74 16.00 35.62
C ALA A 69 37.13 17.02 36.66
N LYS A 70 36.52 16.99 37.87
CA LYS A 70 36.93 17.84 38.99
C LYS A 70 38.31 17.46 39.55
N ILE A 71 38.67 16.20 39.55
CA ILE A 71 39.89 15.67 40.16
C ILE A 71 40.83 14.97 39.17
N PHE A 72 40.30 14.40 38.09
CA PHE A 72 41.13 13.76 37.04
C PHE A 72 41.51 14.79 35.96
N GLN A 73 42.62 14.57 35.29
CA GLN A 73 43.17 15.48 34.29
C GLN A 73 42.25 15.56 33.04
N ASP A 74 41.88 14.41 32.53
CA ASP A 74 41.03 14.19 31.38
C ASP A 74 40.36 12.81 31.49
N ASP A 75 39.65 12.36 30.50
CA ASP A 75 38.97 11.08 30.38
C ASP A 75 39.94 9.91 30.01
N GLU A 76 41.12 10.25 29.50
CA GLU A 76 42.17 9.26 29.12
C GLU A 76 43.07 8.87 30.30
N VAL A 77 42.84 9.44 31.49
CA VAL A 77 43.58 9.07 32.70
C VAL A 77 43.48 7.61 33.01
N GLN A 78 44.61 6.93 33.10
CA GLN A 78 44.66 5.48 33.32
C GLN A 78 44.67 5.11 34.81
N ILE A 79 43.81 4.18 35.18
CA ILE A 79 43.72 3.55 36.49
C ILE A 79 43.88 2.03 36.30
N GLU A 80 44.86 1.48 36.98
CA GLU A 80 45.05 0.04 37.00
C GLU A 80 43.82 -0.64 37.65
N ASP A 81 43.23 -1.62 36.93
CA ASP A 81 42.08 -2.37 37.39
C ASP A 81 42.50 -3.38 38.48
N ASP A 82 42.08 -3.09 39.69
CA ASP A 82 42.35 -3.88 40.90
C ASP A 82 41.03 -4.32 41.59
N LEU A 83 39.93 -4.23 40.86
CA LEU A 83 38.57 -4.53 41.34
C LEU A 83 38.28 -6.04 41.27
N ASP A 84 38.95 -6.76 40.37
CA ASP A 84 38.77 -8.19 40.12
C ASP A 84 39.99 -8.99 40.59
N ASP A 85 39.90 -9.56 41.79
CA ASP A 85 40.96 -10.37 42.42
C ASP A 85 41.25 -11.69 41.71
N SER A 86 40.39 -12.14 40.76
CA SER A 86 40.58 -13.38 39.96
C SER A 86 41.63 -13.19 38.86
N ARG A 87 42.01 -11.97 38.54
CA ARG A 87 42.96 -11.67 37.47
C ARG A 87 44.40 -11.82 37.90
N SER A 88 45.14 -12.53 37.08
CA SER A 88 46.58 -12.76 37.31
C SER A 88 47.50 -11.66 36.77
N THR A 89 46.95 -10.64 36.07
CA THR A 89 47.72 -9.57 35.40
C THR A 89 47.01 -8.22 35.53
N SER A 90 47.85 -7.18 35.77
CA SER A 90 47.38 -5.80 35.78
C SER A 90 46.92 -5.36 34.41
N ILE A 91 45.77 -4.67 34.36
CA ILE A 91 45.19 -4.03 33.17
C ILE A 91 44.89 -2.59 33.56
N ASN A 92 45.28 -1.64 32.72
CA ASN A 92 44.86 -0.25 32.91
C ASN A 92 43.55 0.01 32.21
N LYS A 93 42.73 0.87 32.78
CA LYS A 93 41.45 1.34 32.22
C LYS A 93 41.41 2.85 32.29
N ASP A 94 40.70 3.47 31.38
CA ASP A 94 40.37 4.87 31.54
C ASP A 94 39.53 5.09 32.80
N VAL A 95 39.54 6.33 33.30
CA VAL A 95 38.90 6.67 34.57
C VAL A 95 37.41 6.37 34.57
N GLN A 96 36.74 6.61 33.45
CA GLN A 96 35.29 6.36 33.37
C GLN A 96 34.97 4.87 33.42
N ALA A 97 35.74 4.05 32.71
CA ALA A 97 35.62 2.59 32.74
C ALA A 97 35.85 2.02 34.14
N TYR A 98 36.91 2.47 34.82
CA TYR A 98 37.17 2.04 36.18
C TYR A 98 36.06 2.42 37.17
N LEU A 99 35.54 3.67 37.08
CA LEU A 99 34.42 4.13 37.92
C LEU A 99 33.16 3.30 37.71
N LYS A 100 32.83 2.99 36.46
CA LYS A 100 31.70 2.09 36.12
C LYS A 100 31.91 0.68 36.66
N ASP A 101 33.09 0.16 36.55
CA ASP A 101 33.41 -1.16 37.06
C ASP A 101 33.20 -1.32 38.56
N ILE A 102 33.36 -0.26 39.35
CA ILE A 102 32.99 -0.30 40.77
C ILE A 102 31.50 -0.69 40.94
N ASP A 103 30.60 -0.11 40.15
CA ASP A 103 29.19 -0.43 40.21
C ASP A 103 28.85 -1.82 39.61
N PHE A 104 29.64 -2.29 38.63
CA PHE A 104 29.47 -3.62 38.04
C PHE A 104 29.98 -4.76 38.93
N PHE A 105 31.09 -4.59 39.59
CA PHE A 105 31.71 -5.68 40.36
C PHE A 105 31.15 -5.83 41.77
N PHE A 106 30.61 -4.77 42.35
CA PHE A 106 30.19 -4.79 43.72
C PHE A 106 28.67 -4.55 43.87
N LYS A 107 28.06 -5.42 44.67
CA LYS A 107 26.69 -5.21 45.15
C LYS A 107 26.67 -4.06 46.19
N ASP A 108 27.64 -4.01 47.04
CA ASP A 108 27.97 -2.94 47.98
C ASP A 108 29.47 -2.88 48.20
N ALA A 109 30.03 -1.67 48.21
CA ALA A 109 31.49 -1.49 48.49
C ALA A 109 31.77 -0.16 49.17
N THR A 110 32.64 -0.21 50.15
CA THR A 110 33.21 0.96 50.83
C THR A 110 34.70 0.99 50.59
N PHE A 111 35.18 2.11 50.07
CA PHE A 111 36.61 2.33 49.80
C PHE A 111 37.23 3.14 50.94
N THR A 112 38.45 2.81 51.33
CA THR A 112 39.28 3.61 52.22
C THR A 112 40.64 3.81 51.56
N LEU A 113 41.08 5.10 51.42
CA LEU A 113 42.34 5.50 50.79
C LEU A 113 43.24 6.18 51.83
N LYS A 114 44.10 5.38 52.46
CA LYS A 114 45.01 5.89 53.46
C LYS A 114 46.34 6.33 52.84
N VAL A 115 46.65 7.62 52.88
CA VAL A 115 47.88 8.21 52.33
C VAL A 115 49.01 7.97 53.26
N ASP A 116 50.03 7.24 52.82
CA ASP A 116 51.27 6.97 53.57
C ASP A 116 52.33 8.05 53.32
N ASP A 117 52.54 8.47 52.05
CA ASP A 117 53.60 9.43 51.67
C ASP A 117 53.22 10.24 50.46
N ILE A 118 53.71 11.49 50.37
CA ILE A 118 53.55 12.42 49.26
C ILE A 118 54.87 13.04 48.92
N LYS A 119 55.43 12.77 47.72
CA LYS A 119 56.74 13.27 47.30
C LYS A 119 56.66 13.98 45.99
N PRO A 120 57.23 15.22 45.88
CA PRO A 120 57.43 15.87 44.62
C PRO A 120 58.44 15.10 43.78
N GLN A 121 58.13 14.93 42.47
CA GLN A 121 59.00 14.33 41.47
C GLN A 121 59.00 15.21 40.21
N THR A 122 59.95 14.93 39.30
CA THR A 122 60.01 15.65 38.02
C THR A 122 60.03 14.59 36.90
N ASN A 123 59.13 14.74 35.91
CA ASN A 123 59.05 13.85 34.77
C ASN A 123 60.20 14.15 33.76
N GLU A 124 60.35 13.33 32.73
CA GLU A 124 61.34 13.50 31.66
C GLU A 124 61.22 14.81 30.89
N LYS A 125 60.02 15.42 30.84
CA LYS A 125 59.76 16.75 30.25
C LYS A 125 60.07 17.91 31.18
N GLY A 126 60.59 17.63 32.42
CA GLY A 126 60.94 18.63 33.38
C GLY A 126 59.76 19.21 34.17
N GLN A 127 58.56 18.66 34.07
CA GLN A 127 57.40 19.08 34.81
C GLN A 127 57.36 18.45 36.18
N THR A 128 56.99 19.23 37.20
CA THR A 128 56.82 18.73 38.55
C THR A 128 55.48 18.07 38.76
N TYR A 129 55.47 16.91 39.34
CA TYR A 129 54.28 16.19 39.78
C TYR A 129 54.48 15.65 41.18
N PHE A 130 53.38 15.25 41.84
CA PHE A 130 53.44 14.56 43.12
C PHE A 130 53.16 13.08 42.99
N LYS A 131 54.09 12.24 43.48
CA LYS A 131 53.83 10.82 43.64
C LYS A 131 53.26 10.58 45.02
N VAL A 132 52.01 10.13 45.09
CA VAL A 132 51.30 9.76 46.32
C VAL A 132 51.39 8.27 46.50
N THR A 133 51.84 7.86 47.66
CA THR A 133 51.80 6.46 48.09
C THR A 133 50.63 6.29 49.04
N MET A 134 49.76 5.34 48.77
CA MET A 134 48.55 5.10 49.59
C MET A 134 48.21 3.63 49.68
N MET A 135 47.50 3.26 50.73
CA MET A 135 46.86 1.97 50.87
C MET A 135 45.36 2.09 50.52
N ARG A 136 44.92 1.38 49.49
CA ARG A 136 43.52 1.26 49.16
C ARG A 136 42.95 0.02 49.81
N THR A 137 41.85 0.14 50.56
CA THR A 137 41.08 -0.97 51.11
C THR A 137 39.65 -0.94 50.56
N ILE A 138 39.17 -2.08 50.10
CA ILE A 138 37.76 -2.30 49.67
C ILE A 138 37.13 -3.27 50.67
N VAL A 139 35.98 -2.92 51.20
CA VAL A 139 35.14 -3.77 52.05
C VAL A 139 33.73 -3.77 51.56
N GLY A 140 33.14 -4.93 51.32
CA GLY A 140 31.76 -5.05 50.79
C GLY A 140 31.46 -6.46 50.25
N HIS A 141 30.53 -6.54 49.30
CA HIS A 141 30.15 -7.80 48.64
C HIS A 141 30.22 -7.61 47.14
N ASN A 142 30.75 -8.63 46.42
CA ASN A 142 30.68 -8.65 44.98
C ASN A 142 29.23 -8.93 44.48
N VAL A 143 28.99 -8.80 43.19
CA VAL A 143 27.64 -9.05 42.58
C VAL A 143 27.16 -10.49 42.79
N VAL A 144 28.08 -11.46 42.98
CA VAL A 144 27.74 -12.86 43.27
C VAL A 144 27.35 -13.05 44.74
N GLY A 145 27.67 -12.09 45.61
CA GLY A 145 27.37 -12.10 47.05
C GLY A 145 28.54 -12.54 47.94
N ASP A 146 29.74 -12.74 47.41
CA ASP A 146 30.93 -13.07 48.18
C ASP A 146 31.46 -11.84 48.90
N SER A 147 31.88 -12.00 50.15
CA SER A 147 32.49 -10.91 50.92
C SER A 147 33.87 -10.56 50.39
N VAL A 148 34.10 -9.30 50.13
CA VAL A 148 35.36 -8.72 49.67
C VAL A 148 35.99 -7.94 50.85
N ASN A 149 37.24 -8.21 51.17
CA ASN A 149 38.05 -7.42 52.09
C ASN A 149 39.50 -7.45 51.62
N ASN A 150 39.85 -6.49 50.76
CA ASN A 150 41.10 -6.46 50.05
C ASN A 150 41.84 -5.13 50.32
N SER A 151 43.14 -5.20 50.57
CA SER A 151 43.98 -4.01 50.79
C SER A 151 45.21 -4.09 49.90
N LEU A 152 45.41 -3.11 49.05
CA LEU A 152 46.52 -3.01 48.11
C LEU A 152 47.22 -1.67 48.23
N LYS A 153 48.56 -1.71 48.09
CA LYS A 153 49.37 -0.51 47.99
C LYS A 153 49.28 0.10 46.60
N ARG A 154 48.91 1.39 46.51
CA ARG A 154 48.71 2.08 45.25
C ARG A 154 49.63 3.30 45.17
N PHE A 155 50.01 3.67 43.94
CA PHE A 155 50.68 4.91 43.64
C PHE A 155 49.71 5.77 42.79
N MET A 156 49.66 7.05 43.09
CA MET A 156 48.91 8.03 42.35
C MET A 156 49.80 9.16 41.89
N GLU A 157 49.75 9.49 40.60
CA GLU A 157 50.47 10.66 40.09
C GLU A 157 49.50 11.87 40.02
N VAL A 158 49.92 12.98 40.59
CA VAL A 158 49.13 14.21 40.59
C VAL A 158 49.96 15.31 39.92
N ASN A 159 49.45 15.75 38.74
CA ASN A 159 50.06 16.83 38.02
C ASN A 159 49.70 18.20 38.62
N VAL A 160 50.66 19.14 38.54
CA VAL A 160 50.53 20.50 39.05
C VAL A 160 50.53 21.45 37.85
N ASP A 161 49.46 22.26 37.73
CA ASP A 161 49.45 23.43 36.86
C ASP A 161 49.91 24.67 37.70
N PRO A 162 51.21 25.08 37.59
CA PRO A 162 51.71 26.17 38.42
C PRO A 162 51.04 27.51 38.12
N SER A 163 50.47 27.67 36.91
CA SER A 163 49.86 28.92 36.46
C SER A 163 48.48 29.14 37.09
N LYS A 164 47.75 28.03 37.28
CA LYS A 164 46.37 28.03 37.82
C LYS A 164 46.32 27.60 39.27
N LYS A 165 47.45 27.06 39.81
CA LYS A 165 47.52 26.39 41.10
C LYS A 165 46.51 25.23 41.22
N ASP A 166 46.24 24.55 40.10
CA ASP A 166 45.30 23.46 40.00
C ASP A 166 46.03 22.09 40.04
N LEU A 167 45.41 21.11 40.69
CA LEU A 167 45.91 19.77 40.87
C LEU A 167 44.98 18.77 40.19
N LYS A 168 45.54 17.89 39.38
CA LYS A 168 44.76 16.85 38.69
C LYS A 168 45.47 15.50 38.78
N ILE A 169 44.68 14.43 39.03
CA ILE A 169 45.18 13.07 39.00
C ILE A 169 45.49 12.70 37.56
N ALA A 170 46.69 12.18 37.31
CA ALA A 170 47.18 11.77 35.99
C ALA A 170 47.23 10.23 35.84
N SER A 171 47.37 9.49 36.91
CA SER A 171 47.32 8.03 36.88
C SER A 171 47.20 7.42 38.28
N ILE A 172 46.68 6.19 38.42
CA ILE A 172 46.68 5.40 39.65
C ILE A 172 47.07 3.97 39.27
N TYR A 173 48.16 3.44 39.93
CA TYR A 173 48.71 2.15 39.54
C TYR A 173 49.37 1.44 40.75
N THR A 174 49.61 0.13 40.64
CA THR A 174 50.49 -0.65 41.51
C THR A 174 51.87 -0.81 40.88
N THR A 175 51.89 -1.15 39.59
CA THR A 175 53.09 -1.23 38.78
C THR A 175 52.84 -0.41 37.51
N LYS A 176 53.68 0.58 37.18
CA LYS A 176 53.54 1.37 35.97
C LYS A 176 53.89 0.50 34.76
N LEU A 177 52.91 0.07 34.02
CA LEU A 177 53.09 -0.64 32.76
C LEU A 177 53.40 0.37 31.65
N ASN A 178 54.10 -0.08 30.63
CA ASN A 178 54.33 0.68 29.41
C ASN A 178 53.17 0.33 28.42
N GLU A 179 52.58 1.30 27.79
CA GLU A 179 51.51 1.16 26.80
C GLU A 179 51.85 0.08 25.74
N THR A 180 53.11 0.02 25.31
CA THR A 180 53.60 -1.02 24.38
C THR A 180 53.48 -2.44 24.95
N GLU A 181 53.74 -2.62 26.24
CA GLU A 181 53.62 -3.92 26.91
C GLU A 181 52.18 -4.34 27.10
N GLU A 182 51.28 -3.39 27.31
CA GLU A 182 49.84 -3.63 27.40
C GLU A 182 49.27 -4.13 26.09
N LEU A 183 49.52 -3.41 24.99
CA LEU A 183 49.05 -3.77 23.65
C LEU A 183 49.67 -5.11 23.19
N ARG A 184 50.94 -5.35 23.54
CA ARG A 184 51.57 -6.67 23.27
C ARG A 184 50.90 -7.78 24.05
N THR A 185 50.59 -7.54 25.32
CA THR A 185 49.90 -8.52 26.15
C THR A 185 48.50 -8.80 25.64
N TRP A 186 47.76 -7.77 25.25
CA TRP A 186 46.42 -7.88 24.60
C TRP A 186 46.48 -8.74 23.35
N TRP A 187 47.41 -8.44 22.43
CA TRP A 187 47.57 -9.20 21.18
C TRP A 187 47.94 -10.66 21.42
N ASN A 188 48.92 -10.91 22.32
CA ASN A 188 49.37 -12.26 22.59
C ASN A 188 48.29 -13.17 23.19
N ARG A 189 47.39 -12.61 23.99
CA ARG A 189 46.27 -13.32 24.61
C ARG A 189 45.07 -13.51 23.70
N MET A 190 45.02 -12.80 22.59
CA MET A 190 43.90 -12.84 21.65
C MET A 190 43.71 -14.24 21.08
N PRO A 191 42.47 -14.79 21.09
CA PRO A 191 42.18 -16.08 20.47
C PRO A 191 42.50 -16.09 18.97
N ALA A 192 42.82 -17.27 18.42
CA ALA A 192 43.19 -17.41 17.02
C ALA A 192 42.14 -16.90 16.04
N ALA A 193 40.85 -17.09 16.33
CA ALA A 193 39.76 -16.59 15.53
C ALA A 193 39.76 -15.05 15.39
N TRP A 194 40.08 -14.35 16.49
CA TRP A 194 40.22 -12.90 16.48
C TRP A 194 41.47 -12.42 15.76
N LYS A 195 42.60 -13.13 15.94
CA LYS A 195 43.83 -12.83 15.19
C LYS A 195 43.60 -12.98 13.69
N ALA A 196 42.86 -14.02 13.27
CA ALA A 196 42.47 -14.22 11.89
C ALA A 196 41.57 -13.08 11.40
N PHE A 197 40.55 -12.69 12.20
CA PHE A 197 39.67 -11.58 11.87
C PHE A 197 40.45 -10.28 11.62
N PHE A 198 41.29 -9.86 12.51
CA PHE A 198 42.10 -8.65 12.35
C PHE A 198 43.13 -8.78 11.20
N GLY A 199 43.57 -9.99 10.88
CA GLY A 199 44.50 -10.28 9.79
C GLY A 199 43.82 -10.34 8.40
N ASP A 200 42.64 -10.92 8.31
CA ASP A 200 41.92 -11.14 7.03
C ASP A 200 41.06 -9.95 6.58
N ASN A 201 40.64 -9.13 7.52
CA ASN A 201 39.86 -7.93 7.21
C ASN A 201 40.76 -6.73 6.91
N GLN A 202 40.73 -6.25 5.67
CA GLN A 202 41.45 -5.05 5.20
C GLN A 202 40.97 -3.72 5.84
N TYR A 203 40.30 -3.80 7.00
CA TYR A 203 39.60 -2.68 7.63
C TYR A 203 40.52 -1.52 8.04
N ILE A 204 41.82 -1.69 8.08
CA ILE A 204 42.64 -0.72 8.81
C ILE A 204 43.75 -0.08 8.01
N PHE A 205 44.18 -0.60 6.90
CA PHE A 205 45.34 -0.07 6.22
C PHE A 205 45.23 -0.09 4.71
N ASP A 206 45.17 1.12 4.15
CA ASP A 206 45.62 1.36 2.81
C ASP A 206 47.09 1.01 2.75
N SER A 207 47.47 -0.16 2.29
CA SER A 207 48.71 -0.44 1.57
C SER A 207 49.38 -1.77 1.88
N ILE A 208 50.14 -2.18 0.93
CA ILE A 208 51.10 -3.23 0.66
C ILE A 208 51.98 -3.69 1.89
N GLU A 209 52.13 -2.88 2.91
CA GLU A 209 52.95 -3.21 4.12
C GLU A 209 52.26 -4.16 5.09
N LEU A 210 50.90 -4.25 5.07
CA LEU A 210 50.18 -5.16 5.97
C LEU A 210 50.29 -6.62 5.52
N GLU A 211 50.38 -6.87 4.20
CA GLU A 211 50.54 -8.25 3.69
C GLU A 211 51.78 -8.92 4.26
N ASN A 212 52.86 -8.18 4.46
CA ASN A 212 54.09 -8.73 5.03
C ASN A 212 53.95 -9.11 6.51
N VAL A 213 53.17 -8.37 7.30
CA VAL A 213 52.96 -8.69 8.71
C VAL A 213 51.94 -9.83 8.86
N ILE A 214 50.92 -9.85 8.04
CA ILE A 214 49.91 -10.93 7.99
C ILE A 214 50.58 -12.24 7.54
N HIS A 215 51.45 -12.24 6.56
CA HIS A 215 52.22 -13.42 6.14
C HIS A 215 53.09 -13.96 7.26
N ILE A 216 53.80 -13.11 7.98
CA ILE A 216 54.62 -13.53 9.14
C ILE A 216 53.75 -14.17 10.24
N PHE A 217 52.54 -13.64 10.51
CA PHE A 217 51.64 -14.23 11.51
C PHE A 217 50.89 -15.46 11.00
N ARG A 218 50.52 -15.51 9.72
CA ARG A 218 49.85 -16.67 9.09
C ARG A 218 50.80 -17.87 9.02
N ASP A 219 52.01 -17.65 8.61
CA ASP A 219 53.06 -18.71 8.54
C ASP A 219 53.54 -19.17 9.92
N SER A 220 53.48 -18.30 10.93
CA SER A 220 53.83 -18.63 12.32
C SER A 220 52.76 -19.44 13.05
N ILE A 221 51.51 -19.32 12.69
CA ILE A 221 50.40 -20.11 13.23
C ILE A 221 50.41 -21.55 12.66
N VAL A 222 50.95 -21.74 11.48
CA VAL A 222 50.97 -23.03 10.76
C VAL A 222 52.21 -23.88 11.15
N VAL A 223 53.27 -23.30 11.69
CA VAL A 223 54.55 -23.97 11.93
C VAL A 223 55.14 -23.65 13.31
N VAL A 224 54.74 -24.45 14.31
CA VAL A 224 55.66 -25.13 15.22
C VAL A 224 56.78 -24.31 15.88
N ASP A 225 56.69 -24.16 17.16
CA ASP A 225 57.76 -23.76 18.08
C ASP A 225 57.68 -22.30 18.59
N ASP A 226 57.19 -22.18 19.82
CA ASP A 226 57.05 -20.90 20.58
C ASP A 226 58.32 -20.06 20.59
N SER A 227 59.48 -20.64 20.46
CA SER A 227 60.75 -19.96 20.46
C SER A 227 61.02 -19.13 19.19
N LEU A 228 60.53 -19.57 18.06
CA LEU A 228 60.69 -18.85 16.76
C LEU A 228 59.75 -17.63 16.65
N VAL A 229 58.56 -17.75 17.24
CA VAL A 229 57.59 -16.68 17.28
C VAL A 229 58.09 -15.49 18.14
N GLU A 230 58.67 -15.77 19.30
CA GLU A 230 59.26 -14.73 20.19
C GLU A 230 60.41 -13.99 19.53
N SER A 231 61.30 -14.70 18.82
CA SER A 231 62.43 -14.04 18.17
C SER A 231 62.04 -13.16 16.97
N THR A 232 61.03 -13.58 16.22
CA THR A 232 60.54 -12.81 15.05
C THR A 232 59.77 -11.57 15.47
N ILE A 233 59.01 -11.68 16.56
CA ILE A 233 58.27 -10.54 17.14
C ILE A 233 59.23 -9.51 17.73
N ALA A 234 60.28 -9.95 18.41
CA ALA A 234 61.24 -9.03 19.01
C ALA A 234 62.02 -8.16 18.02
N CYS A 235 62.29 -8.69 16.82
CA CYS A 235 63.02 -7.95 15.77
C CYS A 235 62.16 -6.87 15.08
N ASN A 236 60.83 -6.94 15.13
CA ASN A 236 59.92 -6.05 14.40
C ASN A 236 59.05 -5.19 15.36
N MET A 237 59.40 -5.10 16.62
CA MET A 237 58.62 -4.44 17.70
C MET A 237 58.13 -3.01 17.41
N PRO A 238 58.97 -2.08 16.84
CA PRO A 238 58.49 -0.72 16.58
C PRO A 238 57.37 -0.68 15.52
N VAL A 239 57.50 -1.49 14.46
CA VAL A 239 56.52 -1.58 13.38
C VAL A 239 55.22 -2.26 13.86
N LEU A 240 55.33 -3.28 14.71
CA LEU A 240 54.19 -3.95 15.31
C LEU A 240 53.40 -3.03 16.25
N TYR A 241 54.09 -2.21 17.05
CA TYR A 241 53.45 -1.30 17.97
C TYR A 241 52.56 -0.28 17.27
N ASP A 242 53.06 0.40 16.25
CA ASP A 242 52.30 1.36 15.45
C ASP A 242 51.04 0.72 14.83
N LYS A 243 51.10 -0.56 14.46
CA LYS A 243 49.99 -1.31 13.91
C LYS A 243 48.97 -1.74 14.98
N LEU A 244 49.43 -2.19 16.14
CA LEU A 244 48.58 -2.53 17.30
C LEU A 244 47.80 -1.29 17.77
N THR A 245 48.46 -0.12 17.80
CA THR A 245 47.82 1.16 18.10
C THR A 245 46.75 1.55 17.03
N GLY A 246 46.94 1.12 15.78
CA GLY A 246 45.96 1.26 14.72
C GLY A 246 44.70 0.41 14.99
N PHE A 247 44.83 -0.81 15.52
CA PHE A 247 43.70 -1.66 15.85
C PHE A 247 42.83 -1.05 16.95
N THR A 248 43.41 -0.40 17.95
CA THR A 248 42.61 0.24 19.03
C THR A 248 41.76 1.42 18.56
N LYS A 249 42.02 1.94 17.38
CA LYS A 249 41.26 3.05 16.77
C LYS A 249 40.16 2.63 15.80
N ILE A 250 39.89 1.32 15.71
CA ILE A 250 38.82 0.80 14.86
C ILE A 250 37.49 1.27 15.38
N THR A 251 36.65 1.77 14.45
CA THR A 251 35.31 2.25 14.72
C THR A 251 34.23 1.21 14.39
N ASP A 252 34.56 0.25 13.53
CA ASP A 252 33.59 -0.70 12.98
C ASP A 252 34.15 -2.13 13.07
N VAL A 253 33.42 -3.01 13.74
CA VAL A 253 33.73 -4.44 13.83
C VAL A 253 32.52 -5.24 13.38
N ASP A 254 32.72 -6.00 12.32
CA ASP A 254 31.74 -6.97 11.82
C ASP A 254 32.38 -8.39 11.90
N ILE A 255 31.93 -9.15 12.89
CA ILE A 255 32.27 -10.54 13.10
C ILE A 255 31.09 -11.47 12.87
N SER A 256 30.07 -10.99 12.19
CA SER A 256 28.83 -11.73 11.96
C SER A 256 29.07 -13.08 11.30
N LEU A 257 28.26 -14.06 11.68
CA LEU A 257 28.30 -15.46 11.21
C LEU A 257 29.61 -16.21 11.53
N ASN A 258 30.55 -15.63 12.29
CA ASN A 258 31.77 -16.31 12.70
C ASN A 258 31.55 -17.13 13.97
N THR A 259 31.07 -18.35 13.82
CA THR A 259 30.78 -19.26 14.94
C THR A 259 31.99 -19.69 15.76
N MET A 260 33.23 -19.39 15.32
CA MET A 260 34.45 -19.64 16.06
C MET A 260 34.71 -18.58 17.15
N ILE A 261 34.00 -17.45 17.09
CA ILE A 261 34.12 -16.39 18.09
C ILE A 261 33.04 -16.63 19.16
N SER A 262 33.49 -16.90 20.38
CA SER A 262 32.63 -17.10 21.54
C SER A 262 32.87 -16.07 22.66
N SER A 263 33.82 -15.15 22.51
CA SER A 263 34.15 -14.16 23.52
C SER A 263 34.48 -12.82 22.87
N LEU A 264 33.96 -11.73 23.44
CA LEU A 264 34.22 -10.35 23.02
C LEU A 264 35.40 -9.72 23.79
N ASN A 265 36.12 -10.47 24.61
CA ASN A 265 37.24 -9.96 25.37
C ASN A 265 38.26 -9.11 24.55
N PRO A 266 38.62 -9.47 23.31
CA PRO A 266 39.56 -8.65 22.54
C PRO A 266 39.07 -7.23 22.24
N LEU A 267 37.77 -6.96 22.35
CA LEU A 267 37.21 -5.64 22.06
C LEU A 267 37.41 -4.60 23.18
N TYR A 268 37.77 -5.02 24.39
CA TYR A 268 37.86 -4.07 25.52
C TYR A 268 38.91 -2.94 25.32
N GLU A 269 39.88 -3.12 24.44
CA GLU A 269 40.89 -2.09 24.07
C GLU A 269 40.41 -1.17 22.93
N LEU A 270 39.27 -1.44 22.30
CA LEU A 270 38.77 -0.70 21.14
C LEU A 270 37.90 0.47 21.61
N SER A 271 38.47 1.45 22.30
CA SER A 271 37.75 2.56 22.89
C SER A 271 37.07 3.49 21.87
N ASP A 272 37.42 3.42 20.58
CA ASP A 272 36.84 4.18 19.49
C ASP A 272 35.72 3.43 18.78
N LEU A 273 35.39 2.18 19.19
CA LEU A 273 34.38 1.36 18.55
C LEU A 273 32.98 2.02 18.59
N GLN A 274 32.37 2.17 17.43
CA GLN A 274 31.05 2.77 17.24
C GLN A 274 30.02 1.75 16.74
N ASN A 275 30.44 0.82 15.89
CA ASN A 275 29.56 -0.17 15.30
C ASN A 275 30.09 -1.58 15.57
N LEU A 276 29.29 -2.41 16.21
CA LEU A 276 29.60 -3.81 16.46
C LEU A 276 28.46 -4.68 15.92
N ASP A 277 28.83 -5.59 15.02
CA ASP A 277 27.98 -6.68 14.58
C ASP A 277 28.65 -8.01 14.96
N CYS A 278 28.05 -8.70 15.93
CA CYS A 278 28.46 -10.05 16.35
C CYS A 278 27.33 -11.08 16.14
N SER A 279 26.40 -10.76 15.24
CA SER A 279 25.26 -11.63 14.95
C SER A 279 25.68 -13.01 14.43
N GLY A 280 24.98 -14.07 14.85
CA GLY A 280 25.27 -15.45 14.44
C GLY A 280 26.62 -16.00 14.94
N THR A 281 27.22 -15.37 15.94
CA THR A 281 28.42 -15.90 16.63
C THR A 281 28.02 -16.76 17.83
N SER A 282 29.01 -17.42 18.45
CA SER A 282 28.81 -18.20 19.69
C SER A 282 28.99 -17.35 20.96
N VAL A 283 28.77 -16.06 20.90
CA VAL A 283 28.92 -15.14 22.03
C VAL A 283 27.76 -15.34 23.01
N GLU A 284 28.11 -15.49 24.31
CA GLU A 284 27.16 -15.58 25.44
C GLU A 284 27.29 -14.36 26.37
N ASP A 285 28.51 -13.82 26.51
CA ASP A 285 28.84 -12.72 27.41
C ASP A 285 29.23 -11.46 26.65
N ILE A 286 28.51 -10.37 26.92
CA ILE A 286 28.76 -9.03 26.34
C ILE A 286 29.43 -8.08 27.34
N SER A 287 29.73 -8.54 28.55
CA SER A 287 30.37 -7.70 29.56
C SER A 287 31.71 -7.05 29.11
N PRO A 288 32.50 -7.63 28.16
CA PRO A 288 33.69 -6.98 27.66
C PRO A 288 33.47 -5.62 26.98
N ILE A 289 32.29 -5.40 26.44
CA ILE A 289 31.98 -4.13 25.72
C ILE A 289 31.29 -3.08 26.59
N ARG A 290 31.05 -3.35 27.88
CA ARG A 290 30.30 -2.49 28.79
C ARG A 290 30.87 -1.07 28.95
N ASN A 291 32.16 -0.88 28.72
CA ASN A 291 32.84 0.41 28.82
C ASN A 291 33.04 1.14 27.49
N LEU A 292 32.60 0.52 26.38
CA LEU A 292 32.74 1.11 25.05
C LEU A 292 31.63 2.14 24.77
N ASN A 293 31.76 3.32 25.35
CA ASN A 293 30.74 4.35 25.36
C ASN A 293 30.42 4.98 23.99
N LYS A 294 31.27 4.74 22.99
CA LYS A 294 31.07 5.27 21.64
C LYS A 294 30.19 4.38 20.77
N ILE A 295 29.83 3.18 21.25
CA ILE A 295 28.95 2.29 20.51
C ILE A 295 27.60 2.97 20.28
N ASN A 296 27.24 3.10 19.01
CA ASN A 296 25.95 3.62 18.57
C ASN A 296 25.12 2.59 17.79
N LYS A 297 25.77 1.54 17.25
CA LYS A 297 25.12 0.37 16.64
C LYS A 297 25.64 -0.91 17.26
N LEU A 298 24.71 -1.73 17.77
CA LEU A 298 25.02 -3.04 18.33
C LEU A 298 24.04 -4.07 17.76
N ASP A 299 24.61 -5.15 17.20
CA ASP A 299 23.85 -6.30 16.72
C ASP A 299 24.38 -7.58 17.40
N ILE A 300 23.52 -8.17 18.23
CA ILE A 300 23.76 -9.45 18.95
C ILE A 300 22.77 -10.53 18.51
N SER A 301 22.17 -10.36 17.33
CA SER A 301 21.15 -11.29 16.81
C SER A 301 21.72 -12.69 16.63
N ASN A 302 20.89 -13.72 16.88
CA ASN A 302 21.28 -15.12 16.75
C ASN A 302 22.53 -15.50 17.56
N THR A 303 22.70 -14.94 18.75
CA THR A 303 23.74 -15.27 19.72
C THR A 303 23.14 -15.96 20.94
N ALA A 304 23.99 -16.51 21.81
CA ALA A 304 23.57 -17.13 23.08
C ALA A 304 23.46 -16.11 24.24
N VAL A 305 23.43 -14.82 23.95
CA VAL A 305 23.29 -13.76 24.96
C VAL A 305 21.94 -13.84 25.64
N THR A 306 21.92 -13.89 26.97
CA THR A 306 20.70 -13.94 27.78
C THR A 306 20.47 -12.66 28.60
N ASN A 307 21.54 -11.86 28.81
CA ASN A 307 21.49 -10.68 29.67
C ASN A 307 22.28 -9.53 29.05
N ILE A 308 21.64 -8.33 29.03
CA ILE A 308 22.23 -7.10 28.52
C ILE A 308 22.42 -6.03 29.60
N SER A 309 22.26 -6.37 30.87
CA SER A 309 22.38 -5.41 32.02
C SER A 309 23.74 -4.72 32.12
N ASP A 310 24.80 -5.35 31.61
CA ASP A 310 26.14 -4.79 31.57
C ASP A 310 26.24 -3.54 30.67
N LEU A 311 25.30 -3.35 29.74
CA LEU A 311 25.27 -2.20 28.82
C LEU A 311 24.59 -0.95 29.42
N ARG A 312 24.31 -0.92 30.73
CA ARG A 312 23.57 0.16 31.40
C ARG A 312 24.19 1.56 31.26
N TYR A 313 25.49 1.63 30.97
CA TYR A 313 26.20 2.90 30.75
C TYR A 313 26.58 3.16 29.28
N THR A 314 26.16 2.31 28.36
CA THR A 314 26.41 2.45 26.92
C THR A 314 25.26 3.19 26.24
N ASN A 315 24.95 4.41 26.74
CA ASN A 315 23.69 5.13 26.43
C ASN A 315 23.68 5.83 25.06
N ASN A 316 24.74 5.69 24.26
CA ASN A 316 24.80 6.29 22.93
C ASN A 316 24.22 5.38 21.83
N ILE A 317 23.71 4.20 22.21
CA ILE A 317 23.14 3.24 21.26
C ILE A 317 21.91 3.86 20.57
N LYS A 318 21.97 3.88 19.25
CA LYS A 318 20.91 4.34 18.34
C LYS A 318 20.21 3.20 17.63
N ILE A 319 20.97 2.15 17.33
CA ILE A 319 20.47 0.95 16.66
C ILE A 319 20.85 -0.24 17.52
N PHE A 320 19.84 -0.96 17.99
CA PHE A 320 20.02 -2.17 18.77
C PHE A 320 19.26 -3.32 18.13
N ARG A 321 19.95 -4.43 17.87
CA ARG A 321 19.36 -5.67 17.36
C ARG A 321 19.77 -6.85 18.21
N ALA A 322 18.78 -7.66 18.56
CA ALA A 322 18.96 -8.88 19.35
C ALA A 322 18.00 -10.00 18.90
N ASP A 323 17.82 -10.11 17.58
CA ASP A 323 16.88 -11.07 17.01
C ASP A 323 17.28 -12.49 17.33
N ASN A 324 16.33 -13.30 17.84
CA ASN A 324 16.54 -14.68 18.27
C ASN A 324 17.64 -14.84 19.35
N ALA A 325 17.99 -13.79 20.08
CA ALA A 325 18.77 -13.92 21.30
C ALA A 325 17.85 -14.42 22.44
N HIS A 326 18.42 -15.03 23.47
CA HIS A 326 17.65 -15.60 24.59
C HIS A 326 17.31 -14.55 25.66
N LEU A 327 16.96 -13.32 25.21
CA LEU A 327 16.61 -12.23 26.11
C LEU A 327 15.17 -12.37 26.62
N ASP A 328 14.98 -12.23 27.92
CA ASP A 328 13.67 -12.14 28.58
C ASP A 328 13.42 -10.75 29.20
N ASN A 329 14.47 -9.95 29.38
CA ASN A 329 14.44 -8.63 29.98
C ASN A 329 15.18 -7.58 29.13
N ILE A 330 14.52 -6.44 28.90
CA ILE A 330 15.07 -5.30 28.17
C ILE A 330 14.99 -4.00 28.98
N GLU A 331 14.87 -4.05 30.30
CA GLU A 331 14.76 -2.86 31.17
C GLU A 331 15.84 -1.82 30.87
N ILE A 332 17.04 -2.27 30.55
CA ILE A 332 18.19 -1.41 30.27
C ILE A 332 17.98 -0.56 29.00
N ILE A 333 17.17 -1.00 28.05
CA ILE A 333 16.86 -0.27 26.82
C ILE A 333 16.17 1.07 27.13
N GLY A 334 15.44 1.15 28.24
CA GLY A 334 14.80 2.40 28.68
C GLY A 334 15.80 3.54 29.01
N LEU A 335 17.10 3.25 29.10
CA LEU A 335 18.15 4.25 29.27
C LEU A 335 18.70 4.81 27.93
N TYR A 336 18.30 4.23 26.80
CA TYR A 336 18.83 4.60 25.48
C TYR A 336 17.96 5.70 24.83
N HIS A 337 17.99 6.91 25.39
CA HIS A 337 17.17 8.03 24.92
C HIS A 337 17.43 8.46 23.48
N GLN A 338 18.54 8.02 22.85
CA GLN A 338 18.86 8.26 21.45
C GLN A 338 18.50 7.09 20.54
N LEU A 339 17.87 6.02 21.07
CA LEU A 339 17.50 4.84 20.30
C LEU A 339 16.49 5.21 19.21
N THR A 340 16.84 4.89 17.98
CA THR A 340 15.99 5.10 16.80
C THR A 340 15.44 3.80 16.22
N ASN A 341 16.18 2.71 16.34
CA ASN A 341 15.82 1.40 15.78
C ASN A 341 16.03 0.30 16.82
N LEU A 342 14.99 -0.44 17.10
CA LEU A 342 14.99 -1.60 17.97
C LEU A 342 14.43 -2.82 17.28
N SER A 343 15.19 -3.90 17.26
CA SER A 343 14.73 -5.22 16.82
C SER A 343 15.08 -6.27 17.88
N ILE A 344 14.04 -6.98 18.34
CA ILE A 344 14.14 -8.07 19.33
C ILE A 344 13.31 -9.27 18.90
N ILE A 345 13.30 -9.54 17.59
CA ILE A 345 12.49 -10.59 16.95
C ILE A 345 12.74 -11.95 17.62
N GLY A 346 11.68 -12.67 17.96
CA GLY A 346 11.79 -14.05 18.43
C GLY A 346 12.47 -14.22 19.79
N THR A 347 12.57 -13.17 20.60
CA THR A 347 13.07 -13.21 21.97
C THR A 347 11.97 -13.61 22.96
N ASP A 348 12.38 -13.95 24.20
CA ASP A 348 11.45 -14.30 25.27
C ASP A 348 10.86 -13.08 26.01
N VAL A 349 11.08 -11.87 25.50
CA VAL A 349 10.61 -10.61 26.09
C VAL A 349 9.08 -10.58 26.14
N SER A 350 8.53 -10.24 27.31
CA SER A 350 7.09 -10.05 27.53
C SER A 350 6.73 -8.66 28.01
N ASP A 351 7.65 -7.91 28.61
CA ASP A 351 7.47 -6.54 29.08
C ASP A 351 8.31 -5.57 28.26
N ILE A 352 7.61 -4.63 27.61
CA ILE A 352 8.20 -3.55 26.80
C ILE A 352 7.90 -2.16 27.35
N SER A 353 7.41 -2.07 28.60
CA SER A 353 7.00 -0.80 29.23
C SER A 353 8.09 0.27 29.22
N VAL A 354 9.35 -0.14 29.28
CA VAL A 354 10.53 0.73 29.25
C VAL A 354 10.69 1.51 27.94
N LEU A 355 10.09 1.05 26.84
CA LEU A 355 10.19 1.71 25.53
C LEU A 355 9.51 3.08 25.48
N GLY A 356 8.64 3.39 26.44
CA GLY A 356 8.11 4.74 26.64
C GLY A 356 9.16 5.79 26.88
N ASN A 357 10.36 5.42 27.38
CA ASN A 357 11.48 6.32 27.60
C ASN A 357 12.32 6.56 26.33
N CYS A 358 12.09 5.81 25.25
CA CYS A 358 12.84 5.90 24.00
C CYS A 358 12.15 6.89 23.03
N GLU A 359 12.12 8.20 23.38
CA GLU A 359 11.37 9.22 22.67
C GLU A 359 11.72 9.40 21.18
N GLN A 360 12.90 8.92 20.75
CA GLN A 360 13.38 9.04 19.38
C GLN A 360 13.17 7.78 18.54
N LEU A 361 12.49 6.76 19.08
CA LEU A 361 12.31 5.47 18.40
C LEU A 361 11.46 5.66 17.14
N ILE A 362 12.01 5.22 16.01
CA ILE A 362 11.40 5.33 14.67
C ILE A 362 10.93 3.96 14.19
N ASP A 363 11.78 2.94 14.37
CA ASP A 363 11.53 1.58 13.91
C ASP A 363 11.55 0.63 15.11
N LEU A 364 10.46 -0.11 15.29
CA LEU A 364 10.29 -1.10 16.36
C LEU A 364 9.83 -2.43 15.76
N ASP A 365 10.65 -3.47 15.97
CA ASP A 365 10.27 -4.84 15.63
C ASP A 365 10.33 -5.71 16.91
N ILE A 366 9.17 -6.13 17.38
CA ILE A 366 8.97 -7.04 18.51
C ILE A 366 8.29 -8.33 18.09
N SER A 367 8.38 -8.66 16.79
CA SER A 367 7.71 -9.84 16.27
C SER A 367 8.23 -11.14 16.89
N GLY A 368 7.31 -12.08 17.10
CA GLY A 368 7.63 -13.39 17.68
C GLY A 368 8.06 -13.35 19.15
N THR A 369 7.86 -12.24 19.85
CA THR A 369 8.09 -12.12 21.30
C THR A 369 6.90 -12.65 22.11
N LYS A 370 7.04 -12.69 23.42
CA LYS A 370 5.95 -13.06 24.36
C LYS A 370 5.08 -11.88 24.79
N VAL A 371 5.19 -10.75 24.10
CA VAL A 371 4.34 -9.59 24.36
C VAL A 371 2.90 -9.92 23.99
N SER A 372 1.97 -9.76 24.94
CA SER A 372 0.53 -10.06 24.74
C SER A 372 -0.37 -8.82 24.82
N SER A 373 0.13 -7.69 25.30
CA SER A 373 -0.57 -6.40 25.35
C SER A 373 0.38 -5.24 25.16
N LEU A 374 -0.15 -4.13 24.61
CA LEU A 374 0.53 -2.84 24.47
C LEU A 374 0.06 -1.83 25.53
N ASP A 375 -0.82 -2.20 26.46
CA ASP A 375 -1.42 -1.29 27.45
C ASP A 375 -0.40 -0.68 28.43
N SER A 376 0.70 -1.37 28.66
CA SER A 376 1.74 -0.97 29.61
C SER A 376 2.73 0.05 29.08
N VAL A 377 2.67 0.39 27.75
CA VAL A 377 3.67 1.22 27.12
C VAL A 377 3.06 2.39 26.35
N GLU A 378 3.52 3.61 26.60
CA GLU A 378 3.26 4.77 25.74
C GLU A 378 4.33 4.83 24.64
N LEU A 379 4.07 4.21 23.50
CA LEU A 379 4.99 4.26 22.38
C LEU A 379 5.16 5.68 21.84
N PRO A 380 6.39 6.09 21.46
CA PRO A 380 6.68 7.45 21.09
C PRO A 380 6.06 7.88 19.76
N GLN A 381 5.69 9.16 19.64
CA GLN A 381 5.12 9.76 18.44
C GLN A 381 6.08 9.78 17.22
N SER A 382 7.38 9.56 17.44
CA SER A 382 8.40 9.44 16.39
C SER A 382 8.27 8.16 15.58
N LEU A 383 7.51 7.14 16.08
CA LEU A 383 7.42 5.82 15.49
C LEU A 383 6.80 5.85 14.09
N ARG A 384 7.47 5.20 13.13
CA ARG A 384 7.06 5.09 11.72
C ARG A 384 6.86 3.65 11.28
N PHE A 385 7.62 2.76 11.83
CA PHE A 385 7.52 1.32 11.56
C PHE A 385 7.26 0.57 12.85
N LEU A 386 6.23 -0.28 12.86
CA LEU A 386 5.90 -1.17 13.99
C LEU A 386 5.58 -2.56 13.47
N ASN A 387 6.35 -3.54 13.91
CA ASN A 387 6.08 -4.95 13.66
C ASN A 387 5.81 -5.67 14.98
N ILE A 388 4.58 -6.14 15.16
CA ILE A 388 4.11 -6.94 16.30
C ILE A 388 3.66 -8.34 15.86
N SER A 389 4.06 -8.77 14.67
CA SER A 389 3.63 -10.05 14.13
C SER A 389 4.06 -11.24 14.99
N ASN A 390 3.34 -12.35 14.89
CA ASN A 390 3.59 -13.56 15.66
C ASN A 390 3.60 -13.34 17.20
N THR A 391 2.72 -12.47 17.69
CA THR A 391 2.50 -12.20 19.13
C THR A 391 1.06 -12.50 19.52
N GLU A 392 0.78 -12.51 20.82
CA GLU A 392 -0.59 -12.71 21.33
C GLU A 392 -1.38 -11.39 21.48
N ILE A 393 -0.92 -10.31 20.87
CA ILE A 393 -1.59 -9.00 20.91
C ILE A 393 -2.94 -9.10 20.19
N SER A 394 -4.00 -8.57 20.83
CA SER A 394 -5.37 -8.54 20.29
C SER A 394 -5.97 -7.15 20.21
N ASP A 395 -5.48 -6.19 20.99
CA ASP A 395 -5.99 -4.81 21.04
C ASP A 395 -4.96 -3.81 20.49
N LEU A 396 -5.41 -3.01 19.52
CA LEU A 396 -4.64 -1.92 18.91
C LEU A 396 -4.96 -0.55 19.51
N SER A 397 -5.88 -0.44 20.46
CA SER A 397 -6.27 0.84 21.08
C SER A 397 -5.07 1.63 21.63
N PRO A 398 -4.04 1.00 22.24
CA PRO A 398 -2.87 1.74 22.75
C PRO A 398 -2.07 2.47 21.68
N ILE A 399 -2.12 2.02 20.44
CA ILE A 399 -1.39 2.65 19.32
C ILE A 399 -2.22 3.64 18.50
N ALA A 400 -3.52 3.81 18.82
CA ALA A 400 -4.44 4.68 18.06
C ALA A 400 -3.96 6.13 17.93
N GLY A 401 -3.10 6.60 18.85
CA GLY A 401 -2.53 7.94 18.85
C GLY A 401 -1.25 8.12 18.01
N LEU A 402 -0.70 7.08 17.40
CA LEU A 402 0.58 7.15 16.66
C LEU A 402 0.39 7.75 15.25
N GLU A 403 0.22 9.08 15.20
CA GLU A 403 -0.08 9.80 13.95
C GLU A 403 1.02 9.72 12.88
N ASN A 404 2.25 9.36 13.25
CA ASN A 404 3.38 9.27 12.34
C ASN A 404 3.63 7.86 11.79
N LEU A 405 2.87 6.85 12.25
CA LEU A 405 3.06 5.47 11.81
C LEU A 405 2.78 5.33 10.32
N GLN A 406 3.70 4.69 9.60
CA GLN A 406 3.65 4.49 8.15
C GLN A 406 3.46 3.04 7.77
N VAL A 407 4.09 2.13 8.51
CA VAL A 407 4.00 0.68 8.28
C VAL A 407 3.63 0.00 9.58
N LEU A 408 2.57 -0.82 9.54
CA LEU A 408 2.14 -1.64 10.64
C LEU A 408 2.03 -3.10 10.19
N ILE A 409 2.72 -3.99 10.91
CA ILE A 409 2.68 -5.44 10.66
C ILE A 409 2.10 -6.13 11.89
N ILE A 410 0.93 -6.74 11.72
CA ILE A 410 0.19 -7.48 12.73
C ILE A 410 -0.10 -8.93 12.30
N ASP A 411 0.73 -9.46 11.38
CA ASP A 411 0.54 -10.82 10.85
C ASP A 411 0.60 -11.86 12.00
N ASN A 412 -0.26 -12.89 11.96
CA ASN A 412 -0.31 -13.94 12.98
C ASN A 412 -0.54 -13.40 14.42
N THR A 413 -1.39 -12.41 14.58
CA THR A 413 -1.82 -11.90 15.89
C THR A 413 -3.28 -12.24 16.15
N LEU A 414 -3.76 -11.92 17.35
CA LEU A 414 -5.17 -12.11 17.74
C LEU A 414 -6.03 -10.88 17.45
N VAL A 415 -5.56 -9.95 16.66
CA VAL A 415 -6.28 -8.73 16.28
C VAL A 415 -7.48 -9.08 15.40
N THR A 416 -8.64 -8.49 15.74
CA THR A 416 -9.89 -8.62 14.97
C THR A 416 -10.45 -7.26 14.54
N ASP A 417 -10.17 -6.20 15.32
CA ASP A 417 -10.70 -4.85 15.12
C ASP A 417 -9.60 -3.87 14.66
N LEU A 418 -9.83 -3.24 13.51
CA LEU A 418 -8.96 -2.21 12.94
C LEU A 418 -9.47 -0.77 13.20
N SER A 419 -10.57 -0.60 13.96
CA SER A 419 -11.14 0.72 14.26
C SER A 419 -10.13 1.68 14.92
N PRO A 420 -9.19 1.23 15.78
CA PRO A 420 -8.17 2.11 16.35
C PRO A 420 -7.27 2.78 15.30
N LEU A 421 -7.14 2.19 14.11
CA LEU A 421 -6.28 2.72 13.03
C LEU A 421 -6.95 3.80 12.18
N ALA A 422 -8.24 4.07 12.37
CA ALA A 422 -9.07 4.92 11.49
C ALA A 422 -8.54 6.36 11.30
N ASN A 423 -7.74 6.87 12.23
CA ASN A 423 -7.18 8.22 12.17
C ASN A 423 -5.67 8.28 11.89
N MET A 424 -5.05 7.15 11.55
CA MET A 424 -3.61 7.08 11.24
C MET A 424 -3.30 7.61 9.84
N ASN A 425 -3.41 8.90 9.63
CA ASN A 425 -3.34 9.55 8.32
C ASN A 425 -2.02 9.36 7.55
N LYS A 426 -0.96 8.90 8.22
CA LYS A 426 0.33 8.60 7.58
C LYS A 426 0.53 7.11 7.30
N LEU A 427 -0.40 6.26 7.73
CA LEU A 427 -0.32 4.83 7.45
C LEU A 427 -0.34 4.59 5.94
N ASN A 428 0.69 3.97 5.44
CA ASN A 428 0.92 3.66 4.04
C ASN A 428 0.67 2.18 3.74
N GLU A 429 1.06 1.31 4.70
CA GLU A 429 1.02 -0.13 4.51
C GLU A 429 0.58 -0.83 5.80
N LEU A 430 -0.38 -1.74 5.67
CA LEU A 430 -0.86 -2.62 6.74
C LEU A 430 -0.72 -4.07 6.29
N MET A 431 -0.05 -4.89 7.12
CA MET A 431 -0.02 -6.34 6.98
C MET A 431 -0.78 -6.96 8.14
N CYS A 432 -1.85 -7.68 7.86
CA CYS A 432 -2.72 -8.35 8.84
C CYS A 432 -3.01 -9.81 8.45
N ARG A 433 -2.05 -10.47 7.82
CA ARG A 433 -2.19 -11.85 7.36
C ARG A 433 -2.37 -12.80 8.55
N ASN A 434 -3.13 -13.89 8.33
CA ASN A 434 -3.39 -14.90 9.35
C ASN A 434 -3.97 -14.31 10.65
N THR A 435 -4.90 -13.36 10.52
CA THR A 435 -5.66 -12.79 11.64
C THR A 435 -7.16 -13.05 11.44
N GLU A 436 -7.96 -12.80 12.46
CA GLU A 436 -9.42 -12.87 12.35
C GLU A 436 -10.07 -11.54 11.96
N VAL A 437 -9.32 -10.65 11.32
CA VAL A 437 -9.83 -9.38 10.78
C VAL A 437 -10.93 -9.68 9.76
N SER A 438 -12.11 -9.11 9.99
CA SER A 438 -13.29 -9.32 9.14
C SER A 438 -13.81 -8.05 8.48
N ASP A 439 -13.32 -6.88 8.88
CA ASP A 439 -13.71 -5.58 8.34
C ASP A 439 -12.50 -4.64 8.20
N ILE A 440 -12.29 -4.11 6.99
CA ILE A 440 -11.26 -3.11 6.67
C ILE A 440 -11.86 -1.72 6.42
N MET A 441 -13.19 -1.56 6.50
CA MET A 441 -13.88 -0.28 6.28
C MET A 441 -13.45 0.85 7.21
N PRO A 442 -12.99 0.61 8.45
CA PRO A 442 -12.42 1.67 9.28
C PRO A 442 -11.26 2.43 8.61
N LEU A 443 -10.54 1.81 7.67
CA LEU A 443 -9.38 2.39 6.99
C LEU A 443 -9.73 3.19 5.73
N LYS A 444 -11.00 3.28 5.35
CA LYS A 444 -11.46 3.82 4.05
C LYS A 444 -11.03 5.27 3.78
N ASP A 445 -10.89 6.06 4.83
CA ASP A 445 -10.62 7.50 4.74
C ASP A 445 -9.12 7.83 4.88
N LEU A 446 -8.25 6.82 5.05
CA LEU A 446 -6.80 7.02 5.19
C LEU A 446 -6.17 7.50 3.89
N PRO A 447 -5.61 8.73 3.84
CA PRO A 447 -5.24 9.39 2.58
C PRO A 447 -3.96 8.82 1.93
N LEU A 448 -3.07 8.21 2.72
CA LEU A 448 -1.79 7.69 2.26
C LEU A 448 -1.72 6.16 2.22
N LEU A 449 -2.80 5.47 2.57
CA LEU A 449 -2.83 4.00 2.57
C LEU A 449 -2.78 3.48 1.14
N VAL A 450 -1.73 2.73 0.81
CA VAL A 450 -1.48 2.18 -0.52
C VAL A 450 -1.78 0.68 -0.59
N ARG A 451 -1.46 -0.07 0.48
CA ARG A 451 -1.60 -1.53 0.51
C ARG A 451 -2.15 -2.03 1.83
N ILE A 452 -3.02 -3.03 1.72
CA ILE A 452 -3.47 -3.87 2.85
C ILE A 452 -3.23 -5.32 2.44
N TYR A 453 -2.40 -6.05 3.21
CA TYR A 453 -2.18 -7.48 3.03
C TYR A 453 -3.04 -8.23 4.05
N CYS A 454 -4.03 -8.95 3.58
CA CYS A 454 -5.02 -9.65 4.41
C CYS A 454 -5.26 -11.11 3.97
N ASP A 455 -4.18 -11.80 3.55
CA ASP A 455 -4.26 -13.23 3.28
C ASP A 455 -4.63 -14.03 4.53
N ASN A 456 -5.45 -15.05 4.37
CA ASN A 456 -5.93 -15.91 5.46
C ASN A 456 -6.62 -15.11 6.60
N THR A 457 -7.36 -14.08 6.23
CA THR A 457 -8.28 -13.36 7.12
C THR A 457 -9.72 -13.70 6.76
N LEU A 458 -10.68 -13.02 7.35
CA LEU A 458 -12.10 -13.11 6.98
C LEU A 458 -12.51 -12.08 5.91
N ILE A 459 -11.52 -11.49 5.21
CA ILE A 459 -11.73 -10.59 4.08
C ILE A 459 -11.78 -11.42 2.80
N ASP A 460 -12.95 -11.46 2.19
CA ASP A 460 -13.20 -12.08 0.90
C ASP A 460 -13.22 -11.05 -0.24
N SER A 461 -13.49 -11.53 -1.45
CA SER A 461 -13.56 -10.68 -2.65
C SER A 461 -14.62 -9.59 -2.56
N GLU A 462 -15.78 -9.87 -1.94
CA GLU A 462 -16.90 -8.92 -1.81
C GLU A 462 -16.51 -7.75 -0.89
N LYS A 463 -15.91 -8.05 0.27
CA LYS A 463 -15.44 -7.05 1.23
C LYS A 463 -14.28 -6.21 0.65
N ALA A 464 -13.33 -6.87 -0.02
CA ALA A 464 -12.23 -6.20 -0.68
C ALA A 464 -12.70 -5.26 -1.79
N GLU A 465 -13.70 -5.67 -2.58
CA GLU A 465 -14.29 -4.84 -3.62
C GLU A 465 -15.11 -3.68 -3.04
N SER A 466 -15.90 -3.93 -2.00
CA SER A 466 -16.65 -2.91 -1.28
C SER A 466 -15.72 -1.81 -0.73
N PHE A 467 -14.57 -2.18 -0.18
CA PHE A 467 -13.55 -1.24 0.26
C PHE A 467 -12.97 -0.45 -0.91
N ARG A 468 -12.60 -1.11 -2.02
CA ARG A 468 -12.05 -0.45 -3.22
C ARG A 468 -13.01 0.53 -3.87
N ASN A 469 -14.31 0.31 -3.75
CA ASN A 469 -15.32 1.23 -4.28
C ASN A 469 -15.30 2.59 -3.58
N VAL A 470 -14.93 2.65 -2.30
CA VAL A 470 -14.82 3.88 -1.51
C VAL A 470 -13.40 4.41 -1.43
N ASN A 471 -12.38 3.54 -1.38
CA ASN A 471 -10.97 3.90 -1.40
C ASN A 471 -10.25 3.27 -2.61
N ARG A 472 -10.28 3.96 -3.75
CA ARG A 472 -9.73 3.47 -5.03
C ARG A 472 -8.21 3.48 -5.10
N ARG A 473 -7.53 4.09 -4.13
CA ARG A 473 -6.06 4.20 -4.12
C ARG A 473 -5.39 3.01 -3.47
N THR A 474 -6.09 2.38 -2.54
CA THR A 474 -5.55 1.28 -1.74
C THR A 474 -5.73 -0.05 -2.47
N MET A 475 -4.65 -0.78 -2.62
CA MET A 475 -4.67 -2.17 -3.09
C MET A 475 -4.91 -3.09 -1.89
N VAL A 476 -5.93 -3.92 -1.99
CA VAL A 476 -6.22 -4.97 -1.01
C VAL A 476 -5.71 -6.29 -1.58
N ILE A 477 -4.76 -6.91 -0.88
CA ILE A 477 -4.07 -8.15 -1.27
C ILE A 477 -4.63 -9.27 -0.38
N TYR A 478 -5.32 -10.22 -0.99
CA TYR A 478 -6.01 -11.33 -0.33
C TYR A 478 -6.00 -12.57 -1.21
N GLU A 479 -6.19 -13.74 -0.64
CA GLU A 479 -6.19 -15.02 -1.38
C GLU A 479 -4.97 -15.23 -2.30
N THR A 480 -3.81 -14.70 -1.93
CA THR A 480 -2.59 -14.70 -2.77
C THR A 480 -2.24 -16.10 -3.26
N LYS A 481 -2.36 -17.12 -2.41
CA LYS A 481 -2.09 -18.50 -2.80
C LYS A 481 -3.06 -19.02 -3.88
N ALA A 482 -4.35 -18.71 -3.73
CA ALA A 482 -5.37 -19.11 -4.71
C ALA A 482 -5.16 -18.40 -6.06
N LEU A 483 -4.71 -17.14 -6.03
CA LEU A 483 -4.35 -16.38 -7.24
C LEU A 483 -3.09 -16.93 -7.89
N GLN A 484 -2.08 -17.29 -7.09
CA GLN A 484 -0.86 -17.92 -7.61
C GLN A 484 -1.18 -19.29 -8.24
N ASP A 485 -1.98 -20.10 -7.57
CA ASP A 485 -2.40 -21.41 -8.11
C ASP A 485 -3.22 -21.25 -9.40
N TRP A 486 -4.08 -20.23 -9.49
CA TRP A 486 -4.78 -19.90 -10.74
C TRP A 486 -3.80 -19.50 -11.82
N TRP A 487 -2.87 -18.57 -11.54
CA TRP A 487 -1.84 -18.13 -12.47
C TRP A 487 -1.00 -19.31 -13.00
N ASP A 488 -0.56 -20.20 -12.11
CA ASP A 488 0.32 -21.30 -12.46
C ASP A 488 -0.34 -22.30 -13.41
N ARG A 489 -1.66 -22.48 -13.31
CA ARG A 489 -2.47 -23.32 -14.20
C ARG A 489 -2.73 -22.70 -15.57
N LEU A 490 -2.50 -21.40 -15.74
CA LEU A 490 -2.72 -20.73 -17.01
C LEU A 490 -1.76 -21.22 -18.07
N HIS A 491 -2.29 -21.41 -19.29
CA HIS A 491 -1.44 -21.63 -20.46
C HIS A 491 -0.56 -20.38 -20.70
N VAL A 492 0.63 -20.60 -21.23
CA VAL A 492 1.63 -19.54 -21.45
C VAL A 492 1.11 -18.35 -22.27
N SER A 493 0.17 -18.59 -23.20
CA SER A 493 -0.46 -17.52 -23.99
C SER A 493 -1.25 -16.54 -23.12
N TRP A 494 -2.01 -17.06 -22.13
CA TRP A 494 -2.74 -16.25 -21.16
C TRP A 494 -1.79 -15.44 -20.28
N LYS A 495 -0.75 -16.09 -19.72
CA LYS A 495 0.27 -15.41 -18.90
C LYS A 495 0.92 -14.24 -19.66
N LYS A 496 1.31 -14.47 -20.92
CA LYS A 496 1.89 -13.42 -21.77
C LYS A 496 0.91 -12.29 -22.06
N THR A 497 -0.35 -12.59 -22.38
CA THR A 497 -1.34 -11.57 -22.66
C THR A 497 -1.62 -10.71 -21.44
N PHE A 498 -1.80 -11.30 -20.28
CA PHE A 498 -2.01 -10.55 -19.03
C PHE A 498 -0.79 -9.72 -18.66
N ALA A 499 0.40 -10.29 -18.72
CA ALA A 499 1.65 -9.60 -18.43
C ALA A 499 1.86 -8.38 -19.35
N ILE A 500 1.71 -8.55 -20.65
CA ILE A 500 1.88 -7.47 -21.63
C ILE A 500 0.87 -6.34 -21.42
N GLN A 501 -0.41 -6.68 -21.19
CA GLN A 501 -1.46 -5.65 -21.06
C GLN A 501 -1.42 -4.93 -19.72
N ASN A 502 -0.82 -5.51 -18.69
CA ASN A 502 -0.62 -4.86 -17.39
C ASN A 502 0.79 -4.30 -17.18
N GLY A 503 1.74 -4.59 -18.07
CA GLY A 503 3.13 -4.15 -17.92
C GLY A 503 3.85 -4.87 -16.77
N THR A 504 3.47 -6.13 -16.48
CA THR A 504 4.04 -6.96 -15.42
C THR A 504 4.96 -8.04 -15.99
N ASP A 505 5.69 -8.75 -15.11
CA ASP A 505 6.49 -9.90 -15.51
C ASP A 505 5.58 -11.14 -15.76
N ILE A 506 6.14 -12.14 -16.44
CA ILE A 506 5.48 -13.43 -16.64
C ILE A 506 5.41 -14.26 -15.34
N ASN A 507 6.23 -13.94 -14.36
CA ASN A 507 6.19 -14.44 -12.99
C ASN A 507 5.84 -13.28 -12.04
N PRO A 508 4.58 -12.89 -11.99
CA PRO A 508 4.15 -11.70 -11.25
C PRO A 508 4.25 -11.90 -9.74
N SER A 509 4.57 -10.80 -9.03
CA SER A 509 4.42 -10.72 -7.57
C SER A 509 2.94 -10.80 -7.15
N PRO A 510 2.63 -11.02 -5.86
CA PRO A 510 1.26 -10.95 -5.36
C PRO A 510 0.54 -9.65 -5.73
N GLU A 511 1.21 -8.52 -5.63
CA GLU A 511 0.69 -7.19 -5.99
C GLU A 511 0.38 -7.11 -7.49
N GLU A 512 1.27 -7.63 -8.31
CA GLU A 512 1.07 -7.68 -9.76
C GLU A 512 -0.08 -8.62 -10.14
N LEU A 513 -0.26 -9.75 -9.44
CA LEU A 513 -1.44 -10.61 -9.61
C LEU A 513 -2.73 -9.87 -9.30
N HIS A 514 -2.77 -9.11 -8.20
CA HIS A 514 -3.92 -8.27 -7.86
C HIS A 514 -4.15 -7.15 -8.88
N THR A 515 -3.10 -6.60 -9.45
CA THR A 515 -3.19 -5.65 -10.56
C THR A 515 -3.82 -6.32 -11.79
N ILE A 516 -3.40 -7.53 -12.12
CA ILE A 516 -3.92 -8.31 -13.24
C ILE A 516 -5.42 -8.61 -13.05
N ILE A 517 -5.83 -9.13 -11.90
CA ILE A 517 -7.25 -9.44 -11.66
C ILE A 517 -8.13 -8.18 -11.53
N SER A 518 -7.52 -7.03 -11.28
CA SER A 518 -8.19 -5.73 -11.18
C SER A 518 -8.25 -4.98 -12.51
N MET A 519 -7.76 -5.58 -13.60
CA MET A 519 -7.78 -4.94 -14.92
C MET A 519 -9.19 -4.57 -15.34
N LYS A 520 -9.31 -3.42 -16.01
CA LYS A 520 -10.58 -2.89 -16.52
C LYS A 520 -10.82 -3.19 -17.99
N SER A 521 -9.78 -3.51 -18.71
CA SER A 521 -9.85 -3.77 -20.15
C SER A 521 -8.98 -4.93 -20.53
N LEU A 522 -9.51 -5.82 -21.36
CA LEU A 522 -8.79 -6.98 -21.91
C LEU A 522 -9.09 -7.13 -23.39
N THR A 523 -8.04 -7.31 -24.17
CA THR A 523 -8.14 -7.67 -25.59
C THR A 523 -7.41 -8.98 -25.86
N LEU A 524 -8.11 -9.93 -26.49
CA LEU A 524 -7.54 -11.22 -26.83
C LEU A 524 -7.20 -11.33 -28.32
N GLU A 525 -6.14 -12.06 -28.63
CA GLU A 525 -5.77 -12.40 -29.97
C GLU A 525 -6.57 -13.61 -30.50
N SER A 526 -6.58 -13.78 -31.83
CA SER A 526 -7.40 -14.79 -32.53
C SER A 526 -7.12 -16.26 -32.16
N HIS A 527 -6.02 -16.56 -31.51
CA HIS A 527 -5.62 -17.93 -31.17
C HIS A 527 -6.30 -18.50 -29.91
N PHE A 528 -6.98 -17.68 -29.11
CA PHE A 528 -7.65 -18.14 -27.90
C PHE A 528 -8.88 -19.00 -28.19
N LEU A 529 -9.01 -20.11 -27.44
CA LEU A 529 -10.04 -21.13 -27.63
C LEU A 529 -11.14 -21.12 -26.57
N ASP A 530 -10.81 -20.62 -25.38
CA ASP A 530 -11.72 -20.60 -24.23
C ASP A 530 -11.56 -19.30 -23.45
N ALA A 531 -12.52 -18.98 -22.60
CA ALA A 531 -12.58 -17.78 -21.79
C ALA A 531 -12.44 -18.06 -20.28
N MET A 532 -12.13 -19.30 -19.86
CA MET A 532 -12.10 -19.67 -18.44
C MET A 532 -11.22 -18.76 -17.56
N PRO A 533 -10.02 -18.32 -18.00
CA PRO A 533 -9.20 -17.43 -17.19
C PRO A 533 -9.82 -16.05 -16.92
N ILE A 534 -10.81 -15.64 -17.72
CA ILE A 534 -11.46 -14.32 -17.57
C ILE A 534 -12.39 -14.28 -16.34
N GLU A 535 -12.87 -15.42 -15.87
CA GLU A 535 -13.81 -15.53 -14.74
C GLU A 535 -13.33 -14.78 -13.47
N ARG A 536 -12.02 -14.71 -13.27
CA ARG A 536 -11.41 -14.00 -12.13
C ARG A 536 -11.34 -12.48 -12.28
N LEU A 537 -11.62 -11.95 -13.47
CA LEU A 537 -11.46 -10.52 -13.79
C LEU A 537 -12.76 -9.73 -13.51
N THR A 538 -13.28 -9.81 -12.31
CA THR A 538 -14.59 -9.23 -11.93
C THR A 538 -14.67 -7.71 -12.09
N ASN A 539 -13.54 -7.01 -12.17
CA ASN A 539 -13.46 -5.55 -12.39
C ASN A 539 -13.46 -5.14 -13.87
N LEU A 540 -13.57 -6.12 -14.78
CA LEU A 540 -13.48 -5.84 -16.20
C LEU A 540 -14.66 -4.99 -16.68
N GLU A 541 -14.36 -3.85 -17.28
CA GLU A 541 -15.33 -2.92 -17.86
C GLU A 541 -15.44 -3.11 -19.40
N SER A 542 -14.35 -3.52 -20.04
CA SER A 542 -14.26 -3.71 -21.48
C SER A 542 -13.57 -5.01 -21.84
N LEU A 543 -14.24 -5.84 -22.64
CA LEU A 543 -13.69 -7.12 -23.13
C LEU A 543 -13.78 -7.17 -24.65
N ASN A 544 -12.64 -7.35 -25.30
CA ASN A 544 -12.56 -7.56 -26.73
C ASN A 544 -11.99 -8.97 -27.00
N ILE A 545 -12.86 -9.86 -27.53
CA ILE A 545 -12.50 -11.21 -28.00
C ILE A 545 -12.73 -11.38 -29.50
N GLU A 546 -12.65 -10.29 -30.24
CA GLU A 546 -12.85 -10.28 -31.67
C GLU A 546 -11.95 -11.27 -32.38
N GLY A 547 -12.54 -12.07 -33.31
CA GLY A 547 -11.80 -13.01 -34.14
C GLY A 547 -11.25 -14.22 -33.38
N THR A 548 -11.51 -14.37 -32.08
CA THR A 548 -11.10 -15.55 -31.32
C THR A 548 -11.94 -16.79 -31.70
N LYS A 549 -11.49 -17.94 -31.23
CA LYS A 549 -12.23 -19.20 -31.39
C LYS A 549 -13.12 -19.52 -30.19
N ILE A 550 -13.29 -18.59 -29.27
CA ILE A 550 -14.16 -18.70 -28.10
C ILE A 550 -15.60 -18.83 -28.56
N ILE A 551 -16.32 -19.81 -28.00
CA ILE A 551 -17.75 -20.10 -28.30
C ILE A 551 -18.57 -20.00 -27.01
N ASP A 552 -18.04 -20.50 -25.88
CA ASP A 552 -18.73 -20.51 -24.59
C ASP A 552 -18.46 -19.23 -23.80
N LEU A 553 -19.54 -18.54 -23.47
CA LEU A 553 -19.51 -17.29 -22.70
C LEU A 553 -19.80 -17.48 -21.21
N LYS A 554 -19.97 -18.72 -20.73
CA LYS A 554 -20.24 -18.98 -19.30
C LYS A 554 -19.24 -18.32 -18.35
N PRO A 555 -17.92 -18.24 -18.65
CA PRO A 555 -16.95 -17.58 -17.79
C PRO A 555 -17.20 -16.07 -17.59
N LEU A 556 -18.04 -15.45 -18.43
CA LEU A 556 -18.37 -14.04 -18.36
C LEU A 556 -19.54 -13.74 -17.41
N HIS A 557 -20.25 -14.80 -16.93
CA HIS A 557 -21.47 -14.64 -16.13
C HIS A 557 -21.30 -13.74 -14.87
N GLY A 558 -20.13 -13.80 -14.22
CA GLY A 558 -19.81 -13.03 -13.01
C GLY A 558 -19.25 -11.63 -13.26
N LEU A 559 -19.08 -11.20 -14.51
CA LEU A 559 -18.44 -9.91 -14.84
C LEU A 559 -19.44 -8.76 -14.79
N HIS A 560 -20.01 -8.51 -13.62
CA HIS A 560 -21.10 -7.51 -13.46
C HIS A 560 -20.68 -6.07 -13.77
N ASN A 561 -19.38 -5.77 -13.82
CA ASN A 561 -18.85 -4.45 -14.15
C ASN A 561 -18.69 -4.22 -15.66
N LEU A 562 -18.94 -5.25 -16.48
CA LEU A 562 -18.72 -5.18 -17.92
C LEU A 562 -19.70 -4.21 -18.58
N LYS A 563 -19.15 -3.23 -19.34
CA LYS A 563 -19.86 -2.19 -20.09
C LYS A 563 -19.76 -2.39 -21.59
N TYR A 564 -18.61 -2.86 -22.06
CA TYR A 564 -18.32 -2.99 -23.49
C TYR A 564 -17.86 -4.40 -23.80
N LEU A 565 -18.59 -5.11 -24.66
CA LEU A 565 -18.26 -6.48 -25.06
C LEU A 565 -18.18 -6.59 -26.57
N ASN A 566 -17.01 -6.95 -27.10
CA ASN A 566 -16.81 -7.20 -28.52
C ASN A 566 -16.60 -8.69 -28.80
N LEU A 567 -17.61 -9.30 -29.46
CA LEU A 567 -17.64 -10.71 -29.90
C LEU A 567 -17.49 -10.85 -31.40
N ARG A 568 -17.19 -9.75 -32.11
CA ARG A 568 -17.15 -9.71 -33.59
C ARG A 568 -16.28 -10.84 -34.16
N ASN A 569 -16.66 -11.38 -35.29
CA ASN A 569 -15.92 -12.43 -35.99
C ASN A 569 -15.69 -13.70 -35.14
N THR A 570 -16.56 -14.00 -34.17
CA THR A 570 -16.52 -15.25 -33.39
C THR A 570 -17.60 -16.23 -33.84
N LYS A 571 -17.59 -17.45 -33.32
CA LYS A 571 -18.64 -18.47 -33.58
C LYS A 571 -19.68 -18.52 -32.44
N VAL A 572 -19.74 -17.53 -31.59
CA VAL A 572 -20.74 -17.42 -30.51
C VAL A 572 -22.15 -17.47 -31.10
N SER A 573 -23.04 -18.22 -30.45
CA SER A 573 -24.47 -18.32 -30.82
C SER A 573 -25.41 -18.10 -29.62
N ASP A 574 -24.94 -18.35 -28.41
CA ASP A 574 -25.72 -18.26 -27.17
C ASP A 574 -25.25 -17.07 -26.31
N LEU A 575 -26.16 -16.14 -26.05
CA LEU A 575 -25.96 -14.99 -25.19
C LEU A 575 -26.53 -15.18 -23.77
N SER A 576 -27.15 -16.35 -23.48
CA SER A 576 -27.79 -16.61 -22.19
C SER A 576 -26.86 -16.37 -20.97
N PRO A 577 -25.54 -16.64 -21.05
CA PRO A 577 -24.63 -16.37 -19.92
C PRO A 577 -24.49 -14.88 -19.58
N LEU A 578 -24.87 -14.00 -20.51
CA LEU A 578 -24.74 -12.55 -20.31
C LEU A 578 -25.96 -11.92 -19.61
N ALA A 579 -27.07 -12.68 -19.44
CA ALA A 579 -28.38 -12.12 -19.02
C ALA A 579 -28.35 -11.29 -17.72
N ASN A 580 -27.37 -11.51 -16.84
CA ASN A 580 -27.24 -10.79 -15.56
C ASN A 580 -26.26 -9.60 -15.60
N LEU A 581 -25.69 -9.28 -16.77
CA LEU A 581 -24.73 -8.19 -16.91
C LEU A 581 -25.42 -6.83 -17.05
N ALA A 582 -26.04 -6.38 -15.94
CA ALA A 582 -26.88 -5.18 -15.92
C ALA A 582 -26.15 -3.88 -16.32
N ASN A 583 -24.82 -3.85 -16.22
CA ASN A 583 -24.02 -2.68 -16.56
C ASN A 583 -23.59 -2.62 -18.03
N LEU A 584 -23.96 -3.65 -18.84
CA LEU A 584 -23.59 -3.68 -20.25
C LEU A 584 -24.27 -2.51 -21.00
N VAL A 585 -23.44 -1.71 -21.69
CA VAL A 585 -23.85 -0.52 -22.45
C VAL A 585 -23.86 -0.82 -23.95
N GLU A 586 -22.85 -1.60 -24.39
CA GLU A 586 -22.65 -1.89 -25.81
C GLU A 586 -22.15 -3.32 -26.01
N ILE A 587 -22.75 -4.00 -26.96
CA ILE A 587 -22.30 -5.32 -27.40
C ILE A 587 -22.16 -5.38 -28.92
N ASN A 588 -21.04 -5.93 -29.36
CA ASN A 588 -20.82 -6.21 -30.78
C ASN A 588 -20.85 -7.72 -31.06
N ILE A 589 -21.84 -8.16 -31.80
CA ILE A 589 -22.07 -9.55 -32.26
C ILE A 589 -22.00 -9.68 -33.79
N GLU A 590 -21.34 -8.74 -34.46
CA GLU A 590 -21.18 -8.79 -35.92
C GLU A 590 -20.42 -10.06 -36.35
N ASN A 591 -20.83 -10.63 -37.47
CA ASN A 591 -20.24 -11.86 -38.03
C ASN A 591 -20.22 -13.02 -37.02
N THR A 592 -21.27 -13.18 -36.21
CA THR A 592 -21.43 -14.30 -35.27
C THR A 592 -22.59 -15.22 -35.69
N ASN A 593 -22.84 -16.27 -34.91
CA ASN A 593 -23.99 -17.14 -35.12
C ASN A 593 -25.21 -16.81 -34.23
N VAL A 594 -25.19 -15.68 -33.55
CA VAL A 594 -26.28 -15.23 -32.68
C VAL A 594 -27.53 -14.96 -33.50
N SER A 595 -28.66 -15.54 -33.07
CA SER A 595 -30.00 -15.30 -33.65
C SER A 595 -31.01 -14.82 -32.60
N ASN A 596 -30.76 -15.04 -31.31
CA ASN A 596 -31.66 -14.69 -30.22
C ASN A 596 -31.09 -13.57 -29.39
N LEU A 597 -31.84 -12.47 -29.23
CA LEU A 597 -31.49 -11.30 -28.44
C LEU A 597 -32.23 -11.25 -27.09
N GLU A 598 -33.10 -12.22 -26.80
CA GLU A 598 -33.87 -12.25 -25.56
C GLU A 598 -33.03 -12.14 -24.28
N PRO A 599 -31.82 -12.75 -24.18
CA PRO A 599 -30.96 -12.57 -23.00
C PRO A 599 -30.56 -11.11 -22.71
N LEU A 600 -30.65 -10.23 -23.71
CA LEU A 600 -30.35 -8.81 -23.58
C LEU A 600 -31.55 -7.97 -23.11
N ALA A 601 -32.76 -8.55 -23.05
CA ALA A 601 -34.02 -7.83 -22.83
C ALA A 601 -34.15 -7.17 -21.45
N ASN A 602 -33.37 -7.58 -20.47
CA ASN A 602 -33.43 -7.03 -19.09
C ASN A 602 -32.18 -6.23 -18.70
N MET A 603 -31.43 -5.70 -19.67
CA MET A 603 -30.21 -4.93 -19.42
C MET A 603 -30.48 -3.42 -19.41
N PRO A 604 -30.67 -2.78 -18.25
CA PRO A 604 -31.20 -1.42 -18.16
C PRO A 604 -30.28 -0.35 -18.77
N ASN A 605 -28.98 -0.65 -18.87
CA ASN A 605 -27.98 0.29 -19.38
C ASN A 605 -27.60 0.03 -20.85
N LEU A 606 -28.16 -1.02 -21.47
CA LEU A 606 -27.82 -1.35 -22.85
C LEU A 606 -28.37 -0.31 -23.82
N THR A 607 -27.51 0.29 -24.61
CA THR A 607 -27.86 1.34 -25.58
C THR A 607 -27.64 0.91 -27.03
N LYS A 608 -26.65 0.01 -27.26
CA LYS A 608 -26.28 -0.39 -28.62
C LYS A 608 -25.96 -1.86 -28.74
N VAL A 609 -26.46 -2.46 -29.82
CA VAL A 609 -26.15 -3.82 -30.26
C VAL A 609 -25.72 -3.74 -31.72
N TYR A 610 -24.49 -4.09 -32.05
CA TYR A 610 -24.00 -4.25 -33.43
C TYR A 610 -24.19 -5.69 -33.84
N ALA A 611 -25.01 -5.96 -34.82
CA ALA A 611 -25.45 -7.30 -35.22
C ALA A 611 -25.33 -7.58 -36.74
N GLU A 612 -24.46 -6.82 -37.46
CA GLU A 612 -24.25 -6.99 -38.88
C GLU A 612 -23.74 -8.43 -39.20
N ASN A 613 -24.29 -9.02 -40.27
CA ASN A 613 -23.93 -10.38 -40.71
C ASN A 613 -24.02 -11.43 -39.58
N SER A 614 -24.80 -11.20 -38.54
CA SER A 614 -25.23 -12.24 -37.58
C SER A 614 -26.44 -13.01 -38.13
N LYS A 615 -27.00 -13.88 -37.33
CA LYS A 615 -28.30 -14.55 -37.67
C LYS A 615 -29.51 -13.86 -37.05
N VAL A 616 -29.32 -12.65 -36.53
CA VAL A 616 -30.38 -11.84 -35.96
C VAL A 616 -31.33 -11.41 -37.10
N ASP A 617 -32.62 -11.67 -36.94
CA ASP A 617 -33.66 -11.23 -37.83
C ASP A 617 -34.51 -10.08 -37.25
N SER A 618 -35.39 -9.53 -38.02
CA SER A 618 -36.28 -8.43 -37.64
C SER A 618 -37.21 -8.81 -36.48
N GLU A 619 -37.61 -10.06 -36.34
CA GLU A 619 -38.44 -10.53 -35.21
C GLU A 619 -37.66 -10.52 -33.89
N ALA A 620 -36.40 -10.92 -33.89
CA ALA A 620 -35.54 -10.84 -32.70
C ALA A 620 -35.28 -9.37 -32.30
N VAL A 621 -35.06 -8.50 -33.27
CA VAL A 621 -34.91 -7.04 -33.04
C VAL A 621 -36.19 -6.46 -32.47
N PHE A 622 -37.33 -6.81 -33.05
CA PHE A 622 -38.63 -6.35 -32.58
C PHE A 622 -38.91 -6.74 -31.13
N LYS A 623 -38.63 -8.00 -30.74
CA LYS A 623 -38.79 -8.46 -29.35
C LYS A 623 -37.90 -7.68 -28.39
N LEU A 624 -36.63 -7.49 -28.71
CA LEU A 624 -35.69 -6.75 -27.86
C LEU A 624 -36.14 -5.29 -27.68
N LYS A 625 -36.45 -4.59 -28.78
CA LYS A 625 -36.88 -3.19 -28.74
C LYS A 625 -38.27 -3.01 -28.08
N SER A 626 -39.15 -4.01 -28.18
CA SER A 626 -40.42 -3.99 -27.45
C SER A 626 -40.23 -4.07 -25.94
N ALA A 627 -39.22 -4.80 -25.48
CA ALA A 627 -38.85 -4.87 -24.08
C ALA A 627 -38.00 -3.65 -23.63
N GLN A 628 -37.13 -3.14 -24.52
CA GLN A 628 -36.25 -2.00 -24.29
C GLN A 628 -36.25 -0.99 -25.44
N PRO A 629 -37.20 -0.07 -25.49
CA PRO A 629 -37.36 0.90 -26.59
C PRO A 629 -36.13 1.79 -26.84
N GLY A 630 -35.29 2.03 -25.79
CA GLY A 630 -34.09 2.88 -25.91
C GLY A 630 -32.90 2.22 -26.61
N VAL A 631 -32.95 0.91 -26.91
CA VAL A 631 -31.81 0.18 -27.52
C VAL A 631 -31.80 0.37 -29.01
N THR A 632 -30.64 0.76 -29.55
CA THR A 632 -30.39 0.75 -31.00
C THR A 632 -29.75 -0.56 -31.41
N VAL A 633 -30.37 -1.31 -32.31
CA VAL A 633 -29.81 -2.53 -32.87
C VAL A 633 -29.41 -2.26 -34.31
N ILE A 634 -28.11 -2.24 -34.60
CA ILE A 634 -27.57 -1.97 -35.92
C ILE A 634 -27.42 -3.34 -36.64
N TYR A 635 -28.29 -3.54 -37.63
CA TYR A 635 -28.34 -4.77 -38.43
C TYR A 635 -28.84 -4.44 -39.84
N GLN A 636 -28.48 -5.26 -40.81
CA GLN A 636 -28.88 -5.08 -42.20
C GLN A 636 -28.52 -3.68 -42.77
N SER A 637 -27.40 -3.09 -42.31
CA SER A 637 -27.02 -1.73 -42.70
C SER A 637 -26.82 -1.53 -44.21
N ASP A 638 -26.37 -2.59 -44.91
CA ASP A 638 -26.22 -2.54 -46.36
C ASP A 638 -27.58 -2.43 -47.06
N GLU A 639 -28.61 -3.15 -46.58
CA GLU A 639 -29.97 -3.04 -47.09
C GLU A 639 -30.56 -1.66 -46.82
N LEU A 640 -30.37 -1.12 -45.61
CA LEU A 640 -30.79 0.22 -45.25
C LEU A 640 -30.08 1.28 -46.09
N ARG A 641 -28.81 1.07 -46.42
CA ARG A 641 -28.05 1.96 -47.31
C ARG A 641 -28.58 1.96 -48.71
N VAL A 642 -28.90 0.77 -49.28
CA VAL A 642 -29.54 0.63 -50.59
C VAL A 642 -30.89 1.33 -50.53
N TRP A 643 -31.73 1.05 -49.53
CA TRP A 643 -33.02 1.68 -49.35
C TRP A 643 -32.89 3.20 -49.27
N TRP A 644 -31.99 3.76 -48.46
CA TRP A 644 -31.76 5.21 -48.36
C TRP A 644 -31.41 5.84 -49.69
N ASN A 645 -30.61 5.16 -50.50
CA ASN A 645 -30.19 5.66 -51.81
C ASN A 645 -31.33 5.64 -52.83
N THR A 646 -32.37 4.81 -52.68
CA THR A 646 -33.55 4.78 -53.55
C THR A 646 -34.59 5.81 -53.17
N LEU A 647 -34.47 6.46 -51.98
CA LEU A 647 -35.44 7.48 -51.56
C LEU A 647 -35.39 8.69 -52.47
N ASP A 648 -36.58 9.25 -52.76
CA ASP A 648 -36.72 10.57 -53.36
C ASP A 648 -36.31 11.69 -52.37
N ASN A 649 -36.23 12.90 -52.89
CA ASN A 649 -35.81 14.05 -52.07
C ASN A 649 -36.86 14.40 -51.01
N SER A 650 -38.16 14.21 -51.27
CA SER A 650 -39.22 14.49 -50.31
C SER A 650 -39.10 13.64 -49.06
N TRP A 651 -38.92 12.33 -49.22
CA TRP A 651 -38.71 11.43 -48.07
C TRP A 651 -37.38 11.66 -47.32
N ARG A 652 -36.31 11.97 -48.07
CA ARG A 652 -35.04 12.35 -47.42
C ARG A 652 -35.20 13.64 -46.61
N GLU A 653 -36.01 14.59 -47.05
CA GLU A 653 -36.28 15.82 -46.28
C GLU A 653 -37.12 15.53 -45.03
N VAL A 654 -38.16 14.69 -45.14
CA VAL A 654 -38.92 14.23 -43.97
C VAL A 654 -38.02 13.61 -42.92
N PHE A 655 -37.19 12.64 -43.30
CA PHE A 655 -36.32 11.93 -42.36
C PHE A 655 -35.23 12.83 -41.75
N ARG A 656 -34.64 13.77 -42.54
CA ARG A 656 -33.71 14.79 -42.03
C ARG A 656 -34.34 15.77 -41.07
N GLY A 657 -35.65 15.99 -41.18
CA GLY A 657 -36.40 16.82 -40.24
C GLY A 657 -36.62 16.15 -38.89
N ILE A 658 -36.41 14.81 -38.79
CA ILE A 658 -36.65 14.02 -37.57
C ILE A 658 -35.34 13.53 -36.96
N VAL A 659 -34.38 13.09 -37.79
CA VAL A 659 -33.09 12.50 -37.35
C VAL A 659 -31.97 13.35 -37.94
N ASP A 660 -30.93 13.60 -37.12
CA ASP A 660 -29.68 14.21 -37.60
C ASP A 660 -28.90 13.19 -38.44
N ILE A 661 -28.95 13.40 -39.75
CA ILE A 661 -28.40 12.42 -40.71
C ILE A 661 -27.56 13.11 -41.79
N ASP A 662 -26.33 12.59 -41.94
CA ASP A 662 -25.37 13.10 -42.93
C ASP A 662 -25.81 12.85 -44.39
N ALA A 663 -25.12 13.49 -45.32
CA ALA A 663 -25.32 13.26 -46.77
C ALA A 663 -24.95 11.79 -47.14
N ASN A 664 -23.91 11.25 -46.50
CA ASN A 664 -23.51 9.84 -46.58
C ASN A 664 -23.66 9.23 -45.20
N PRO A 665 -24.82 8.73 -44.81
CA PRO A 665 -25.09 8.30 -43.47
C PRO A 665 -24.31 7.05 -43.08
N LYS A 666 -23.90 7.02 -41.82
CA LYS A 666 -23.34 5.81 -41.18
C LYS A 666 -24.44 4.80 -40.86
N ALA A 667 -24.04 3.56 -40.51
CA ALA A 667 -24.98 2.50 -40.15
C ALA A 667 -25.91 2.91 -39.00
N GLU A 668 -25.36 3.54 -37.97
CA GLU A 668 -26.13 4.02 -36.82
C GLU A 668 -27.18 5.05 -37.21
N GLN A 669 -26.85 6.00 -38.10
CA GLN A 669 -27.76 7.01 -38.58
C GLN A 669 -28.88 6.41 -39.41
N LEU A 670 -28.56 5.43 -40.29
CA LEU A 670 -29.55 4.70 -41.07
C LEU A 670 -30.52 3.92 -40.16
N GLN A 671 -29.97 3.26 -39.12
CA GLN A 671 -30.77 2.55 -38.14
C GLN A 671 -31.70 3.51 -37.38
N SER A 672 -31.20 4.70 -37.02
CA SER A 672 -32.01 5.71 -36.34
C SER A 672 -33.20 6.18 -37.22
N VAL A 673 -33.04 6.17 -38.54
CA VAL A 673 -34.19 6.42 -39.45
C VAL A 673 -35.17 5.25 -39.44
N ALA A 674 -34.66 4.01 -39.51
CA ALA A 674 -35.51 2.81 -39.46
C ALA A 674 -36.26 2.65 -38.11
N ASP A 675 -35.75 3.26 -37.06
CA ASP A 675 -36.27 3.23 -35.67
C ASP A 675 -37.24 4.38 -35.36
N ILE A 676 -37.61 5.22 -36.38
CA ILE A 676 -38.57 6.34 -36.19
C ILE A 676 -39.92 5.80 -35.72
N GLU A 677 -40.44 6.34 -34.64
CA GLU A 677 -41.74 5.98 -34.05
C GLU A 677 -42.86 6.92 -34.48
N GLU A 678 -42.57 8.16 -34.84
CA GLU A 678 -43.55 9.16 -35.22
C GLU A 678 -43.13 9.94 -36.47
N ILE A 679 -43.99 10.01 -37.44
CA ILE A 679 -43.83 10.84 -38.62
C ILE A 679 -45.03 11.78 -38.75
N ASN A 680 -44.72 13.07 -38.84
CA ASN A 680 -45.67 14.12 -39.16
C ASN A 680 -45.14 14.90 -40.37
N VAL A 681 -45.70 14.66 -41.53
CA VAL A 681 -45.24 15.30 -42.77
C VAL A 681 -45.79 16.73 -42.84
N ASP A 682 -44.90 17.68 -43.03
CA ASP A 682 -45.26 19.06 -43.30
C ASP A 682 -46.01 19.16 -44.62
N THR A 683 -47.15 19.90 -44.64
CA THR A 683 -47.99 20.10 -45.85
C THR A 683 -47.25 20.70 -47.03
N ARG A 684 -46.09 21.28 -46.84
CA ARG A 684 -45.18 21.78 -47.87
C ARG A 684 -44.40 20.71 -48.62
N ILE A 685 -44.33 19.53 -48.06
CA ILE A 685 -43.57 18.36 -48.62
C ILE A 685 -44.59 17.46 -49.33
N MET A 686 -44.44 17.28 -50.61
CA MET A 686 -45.33 16.45 -51.43
C MET A 686 -44.90 14.99 -51.40
N ILE A 687 -45.73 14.15 -50.81
CA ILE A 687 -45.51 12.67 -50.73
C ILE A 687 -46.49 11.97 -51.69
N THR A 688 -46.02 11.10 -52.55
CA THR A 688 -46.80 10.33 -53.49
C THR A 688 -46.86 8.84 -53.26
N THR A 689 -45.92 8.33 -52.49
CA THR A 689 -45.81 6.91 -52.13
C THR A 689 -45.41 6.68 -50.67
N LEU A 690 -45.91 5.64 -50.05
CA LEU A 690 -45.61 5.19 -48.72
C LEU A 690 -44.53 4.08 -48.69
N GLU A 691 -43.99 3.65 -49.83
CA GLU A 691 -42.97 2.60 -49.92
C GLU A 691 -41.78 2.77 -48.96
N PRO A 692 -41.25 4.00 -48.75
CA PRO A 692 -40.17 4.19 -47.79
C PRO A 692 -40.53 3.75 -46.37
N LEU A 693 -41.79 3.72 -45.98
CA LEU A 693 -42.22 3.33 -44.63
C LEU A 693 -42.11 1.82 -44.37
N THR A 694 -41.94 0.99 -45.39
CA THR A 694 -41.78 -0.48 -45.25
C THR A 694 -40.61 -0.92 -44.38
N LYS A 695 -39.61 -0.05 -44.19
CA LYS A 695 -38.48 -0.33 -43.30
C LYS A 695 -38.66 0.17 -41.85
N LEU A 696 -39.77 0.89 -41.56
CA LEU A 696 -40.03 1.53 -40.27
C LEU A 696 -40.96 0.68 -39.41
N MET A 697 -40.55 -0.50 -39.04
CA MET A 697 -41.35 -1.48 -38.29
C MET A 697 -41.80 -1.02 -36.89
N PHE A 698 -41.20 0.06 -36.36
CA PHE A 698 -41.50 0.64 -35.04
C PHE A 698 -42.37 1.88 -35.12
N LEU A 699 -42.86 2.24 -36.33
CA LEU A 699 -43.69 3.42 -36.53
C LEU A 699 -45.03 3.28 -35.80
N LYS A 700 -45.27 4.14 -34.82
CA LYS A 700 -46.48 4.18 -33.99
C LYS A 700 -47.48 5.23 -34.49
N LYS A 701 -46.97 6.36 -34.98
CA LYS A 701 -47.81 7.48 -35.41
C LYS A 701 -47.43 7.96 -36.80
N LEU A 702 -48.37 8.00 -37.67
CA LEU A 702 -48.22 8.50 -39.02
C LEU A 702 -49.26 9.58 -39.32
N LYS A 703 -48.79 10.78 -39.66
CA LYS A 703 -49.63 11.92 -40.09
C LYS A 703 -49.13 12.44 -41.42
N ILE A 704 -49.91 12.20 -42.50
CA ILE A 704 -49.62 12.65 -43.84
C ILE A 704 -50.95 13.12 -44.44
N SER A 705 -51.32 14.40 -44.24
CA SER A 705 -52.56 15.00 -44.73
C SER A 705 -52.31 15.83 -45.97
N ASP A 706 -53.36 15.97 -46.82
CA ASP A 706 -53.38 16.82 -48.03
C ASP A 706 -52.23 16.53 -49.01
N ASN A 707 -51.90 15.23 -49.17
CA ASN A 707 -50.90 14.73 -50.11
C ASN A 707 -51.55 13.94 -51.27
N HIS A 708 -50.73 13.22 -52.03
CA HIS A 708 -51.24 12.50 -53.21
C HIS A 708 -51.14 10.96 -53.00
N ILE A 709 -51.37 10.51 -51.80
CA ILE A 709 -51.31 9.06 -51.46
C ILE A 709 -52.54 8.38 -52.02
N THR A 710 -52.34 7.25 -52.72
CA THR A 710 -53.42 6.43 -53.27
C THR A 710 -53.32 4.97 -52.73
N ASP A 711 -52.17 4.50 -52.37
CA ASP A 711 -51.93 3.14 -51.97
C ASP A 711 -51.42 3.06 -50.52
N LEU A 712 -52.11 2.25 -49.71
CA LEU A 712 -51.75 1.96 -48.32
C LEU A 712 -51.03 0.61 -48.11
N SER A 713 -50.79 -0.16 -49.19
CA SER A 713 -50.13 -1.48 -49.12
C SER A 713 -48.82 -1.44 -48.32
N PRO A 714 -47.97 -0.41 -48.40
CA PRO A 714 -46.75 -0.35 -47.64
C PRO A 714 -46.93 -0.30 -46.11
N LEU A 715 -48.13 0.01 -45.61
CA LEU A 715 -48.43 0.08 -44.17
C LEU A 715 -48.79 -1.30 -43.57
N SER A 716 -49.07 -2.32 -44.42
CA SER A 716 -49.67 -3.60 -43.99
C SER A 716 -48.89 -4.33 -42.94
N GLU A 717 -47.57 -4.15 -42.85
CA GLU A 717 -46.69 -4.85 -41.89
C GLU A 717 -46.36 -3.95 -40.67
N LEU A 718 -46.87 -2.71 -40.59
CA LEU A 718 -46.60 -1.81 -39.46
C LEU A 718 -47.48 -2.12 -38.24
N ARG A 719 -47.32 -3.29 -37.66
CA ARG A 719 -48.21 -3.88 -36.64
C ARG A 719 -48.33 -3.10 -35.35
N VAL A 720 -47.43 -2.18 -35.11
CA VAL A 720 -47.40 -1.31 -33.90
C VAL A 720 -48.02 0.05 -34.12
N LEU A 721 -48.52 0.33 -35.33
CA LEU A 721 -49.11 1.61 -35.66
C LEU A 721 -50.37 1.84 -34.82
N GLU A 722 -50.37 2.91 -34.04
CA GLU A 722 -51.45 3.32 -33.11
C GLU A 722 -52.25 4.48 -33.67
N GLU A 723 -51.60 5.37 -34.39
CA GLU A 723 -52.26 6.56 -34.98
C GLU A 723 -51.96 6.67 -36.46
N LEU A 724 -53.02 6.71 -37.29
CA LEU A 724 -52.95 6.94 -38.71
C LEU A 724 -53.84 8.09 -39.09
N ARG A 725 -53.26 9.23 -39.54
CA ARG A 725 -53.97 10.37 -40.08
C ARG A 725 -53.53 10.63 -41.51
N ILE A 726 -54.42 10.40 -42.41
CA ILE A 726 -54.16 10.47 -43.87
C ILE A 726 -55.27 11.30 -44.61
N ASP A 727 -55.77 12.31 -43.93
CA ASP A 727 -56.85 13.18 -44.42
C ASP A 727 -56.41 13.83 -45.73
N GLY A 728 -57.40 14.13 -46.64
CA GLY A 728 -57.14 14.86 -47.88
C GLY A 728 -56.36 14.13 -48.95
N ASN A 729 -56.13 12.79 -48.77
CA ASN A 729 -55.46 11.95 -49.78
C ASN A 729 -56.45 11.24 -50.73
N ALA A 730 -56.00 10.84 -51.90
CA ALA A 730 -56.82 10.16 -52.95
C ALA A 730 -57.01 8.66 -52.64
N ILE A 731 -57.15 8.27 -51.42
CA ILE A 731 -57.30 6.90 -50.96
C ILE A 731 -58.70 6.43 -51.16
N ASN A 732 -58.90 5.21 -51.64
CA ASN A 732 -60.23 4.60 -51.84
C ASN A 732 -60.32 3.15 -51.28
N ASP A 733 -59.18 2.53 -50.90
CA ASP A 733 -59.11 1.16 -50.37
C ASP A 733 -58.40 1.15 -49.04
N LEU A 734 -59.02 0.61 -47.98
CA LEU A 734 -58.51 0.42 -46.65
C LEU A 734 -58.08 -1.05 -46.38
N THR A 735 -58.23 -1.95 -47.36
CA THR A 735 -57.87 -3.38 -47.19
C THR A 735 -56.48 -3.58 -46.63
N PRO A 736 -55.45 -2.80 -47.00
CA PRO A 736 -54.09 -2.98 -46.47
C PRO A 736 -53.97 -2.79 -44.96
N ILE A 737 -54.81 -1.98 -44.35
CA ILE A 737 -54.71 -1.66 -42.89
C ILE A 737 -55.51 -2.66 -42.03
N LYS A 738 -56.18 -3.65 -42.59
CA LYS A 738 -57.00 -4.64 -41.83
C LYS A 738 -56.24 -5.39 -40.74
N GLY A 739 -54.91 -5.53 -40.90
CA GLY A 739 -54.01 -6.19 -39.95
C GLY A 739 -53.46 -5.31 -38.82
N LEU A 740 -53.70 -4.02 -38.85
CA LEU A 740 -53.11 -3.06 -37.90
C LEU A 740 -53.92 -3.02 -36.59
N THR A 741 -53.92 -4.14 -35.86
CA THR A 741 -54.74 -4.36 -34.64
C THR A 741 -54.34 -3.48 -33.47
N SER A 742 -53.23 -2.75 -33.54
CA SER A 742 -52.80 -1.79 -32.51
C SER A 742 -53.40 -0.40 -32.74
N LEU A 743 -54.10 -0.15 -33.88
CA LEU A 743 -54.57 1.17 -34.27
C LEU A 743 -55.65 1.66 -33.28
N GLU A 744 -55.42 2.83 -32.69
CA GLU A 744 -56.33 3.53 -31.81
C GLU A 744 -56.96 4.74 -32.46
N VAL A 745 -56.22 5.41 -33.32
CA VAL A 745 -56.69 6.66 -34.01
C VAL A 745 -56.60 6.47 -35.50
N LEU A 746 -57.73 6.61 -36.16
CA LEU A 746 -57.84 6.63 -37.62
C LEU A 746 -58.52 7.89 -38.10
N SER A 747 -57.86 8.72 -38.94
CA SER A 747 -58.42 9.81 -39.63
C SER A 747 -58.20 9.64 -41.12
N ILE A 748 -59.33 9.59 -41.88
CA ILE A 748 -59.36 9.47 -43.34
C ILE A 748 -60.34 10.50 -43.94
N ALA A 749 -60.48 11.66 -43.31
CA ALA A 749 -61.33 12.71 -43.73
C ALA A 749 -60.97 13.23 -45.17
N ASN A 750 -61.91 13.67 -45.89
CA ASN A 750 -61.68 14.21 -47.25
C ASN A 750 -61.01 13.18 -48.19
N THR A 751 -61.36 11.90 -48.08
CA THR A 751 -60.79 10.81 -48.93
C THR A 751 -61.93 10.22 -49.80
N SER A 752 -61.57 9.41 -50.83
CA SER A 752 -62.49 8.73 -51.73
C SER A 752 -63.01 7.41 -51.16
N VAL A 753 -62.78 7.08 -49.91
CA VAL A 753 -63.21 5.85 -49.26
C VAL A 753 -64.70 5.75 -49.16
N VAL A 754 -65.21 4.59 -49.58
CA VAL A 754 -66.69 4.30 -49.54
C VAL A 754 -67.06 3.09 -48.71
N ASP A 755 -66.02 2.30 -48.34
CA ASP A 755 -66.15 1.08 -47.52
C ASP A 755 -65.08 1.00 -46.40
N ILE A 756 -65.51 0.65 -45.18
CA ILE A 756 -64.69 0.52 -44.01
C ILE A 756 -64.70 -0.89 -43.41
N ASN A 757 -65.05 -1.90 -44.19
CA ASN A 757 -65.05 -3.30 -43.72
C ASN A 757 -63.69 -3.74 -43.25
N ALA A 758 -62.65 -3.15 -43.76
CA ALA A 758 -61.25 -3.39 -43.29
C ALA A 758 -61.01 -3.15 -41.78
N LEU A 759 -61.88 -2.34 -41.12
CA LEU A 759 -61.80 -2.03 -39.70
C LEU A 759 -62.39 -3.09 -38.78
N GLU A 760 -62.91 -4.23 -39.31
CA GLU A 760 -63.62 -5.25 -38.55
C GLU A 760 -62.79 -5.79 -37.33
N ASN A 761 -61.50 -5.92 -37.48
CA ASN A 761 -60.62 -6.46 -36.45
C ASN A 761 -59.83 -5.37 -35.62
N LEU A 762 -60.09 -4.09 -35.94
CA LEU A 762 -59.38 -2.98 -35.27
C LEU A 762 -60.12 -2.58 -33.99
N THR A 763 -60.24 -3.49 -33.07
CA THR A 763 -61.05 -3.35 -31.85
C THR A 763 -60.53 -2.31 -30.86
N LYS A 764 -59.31 -1.86 -31.00
CA LYS A 764 -58.69 -0.82 -30.15
C LYS A 764 -59.00 0.60 -30.59
N LEU A 765 -59.68 0.80 -31.72
CA LEU A 765 -60.02 2.12 -32.21
C LEU A 765 -60.80 2.93 -31.18
N ARG A 766 -60.27 4.10 -30.84
CA ARG A 766 -60.81 5.10 -29.90
C ARG A 766 -61.30 6.32 -30.63
N ILE A 767 -60.63 6.77 -31.67
CA ILE A 767 -60.98 7.94 -32.47
C ILE A 767 -61.10 7.52 -33.95
N VAL A 768 -62.27 7.72 -34.53
CA VAL A 768 -62.49 7.48 -35.96
C VAL A 768 -63.05 8.73 -36.61
N ASN A 769 -62.25 9.27 -37.55
CA ASN A 769 -62.69 10.43 -38.35
C ASN A 769 -62.87 10.03 -39.84
N ILE A 770 -64.12 10.00 -40.29
CA ILE A 770 -64.48 9.69 -41.67
C ILE A 770 -65.28 10.86 -42.30
N GLU A 771 -64.98 12.09 -41.87
CA GLU A 771 -65.59 13.31 -42.34
C GLU A 771 -65.41 13.47 -43.87
N ASN A 772 -66.45 13.90 -44.57
CA ASN A 772 -66.41 14.18 -46.01
C ASN A 772 -65.92 12.99 -46.83
N THR A 773 -66.49 11.82 -46.56
CA THR A 773 -66.18 10.57 -47.28
C THR A 773 -67.47 9.99 -47.90
N GLY A 774 -67.33 9.05 -48.87
CA GLY A 774 -68.45 8.35 -49.50
C GLY A 774 -69.09 7.24 -48.66
N ILE A 775 -68.69 7.08 -47.39
CA ILE A 775 -69.10 5.97 -46.53
C ILE A 775 -70.56 6.05 -46.17
N LYS A 776 -71.22 4.92 -46.35
CA LYS A 776 -72.72 4.78 -46.14
C LYS A 776 -73.00 3.91 -44.90
N ASN A 777 -72.15 2.97 -44.62
CA ASN A 777 -72.37 1.96 -43.60
C ASN A 777 -71.20 1.92 -42.60
N ILE A 778 -71.52 1.96 -41.32
CA ILE A 778 -70.57 1.97 -40.21
C ILE A 778 -70.81 0.72 -39.33
N LYS A 779 -71.47 -0.32 -39.85
CA LYS A 779 -71.79 -1.52 -39.07
C LYS A 779 -70.52 -2.19 -38.42
N VAL A 780 -69.45 -2.16 -39.13
CA VAL A 780 -68.15 -2.73 -38.67
C VAL A 780 -67.66 -2.07 -37.40
N LEU A 781 -67.98 -0.79 -37.14
CA LEU A 781 -67.60 -0.08 -35.92
C LEU A 781 -68.26 -0.61 -34.65
N SER A 782 -69.31 -1.48 -34.78
CA SER A 782 -69.96 -2.11 -33.64
C SER A 782 -68.95 -3.04 -32.84
N ASN A 783 -67.87 -3.45 -33.44
CA ASN A 783 -66.83 -4.24 -32.82
C ASN A 783 -65.76 -3.39 -32.07
N CYS A 784 -65.76 -2.06 -32.28
CA CYS A 784 -64.78 -1.16 -31.71
C CYS A 784 -65.27 -0.71 -30.32
N ASN A 785 -65.18 -1.61 -29.33
CA ASN A 785 -65.72 -1.34 -27.95
C ASN A 785 -64.97 -0.22 -27.23
N SER A 786 -63.79 0.18 -27.66
CA SER A 786 -62.99 1.29 -27.13
C SER A 786 -63.27 2.62 -27.77
N LEU A 787 -64.23 2.70 -28.73
CA LEU A 787 -64.51 3.93 -29.49
C LEU A 787 -65.04 5.03 -28.58
N GLU A 788 -64.37 6.16 -28.53
CA GLU A 788 -64.68 7.36 -27.73
C GLU A 788 -65.25 8.51 -28.60
N GLU A 789 -64.63 8.67 -29.76
CA GLU A 789 -65.00 9.79 -30.70
C GLU A 789 -65.23 9.25 -32.10
N LEU A 790 -66.33 9.70 -32.69
CA LEU A 790 -66.71 9.37 -34.08
C LEU A 790 -67.10 10.65 -34.84
N ASN A 791 -66.36 10.98 -35.89
CA ASN A 791 -66.71 12.04 -36.79
C ASN A 791 -67.20 11.46 -38.12
N ILE A 792 -68.50 11.66 -38.40
CA ILE A 792 -69.22 11.31 -39.67
C ILE A 792 -69.75 12.54 -40.39
N ALA A 793 -69.27 13.72 -40.01
CA ALA A 793 -69.76 14.96 -40.67
C ALA A 793 -69.52 14.90 -42.20
N ASN A 794 -70.45 15.49 -42.94
CA ASN A 794 -70.41 15.56 -44.43
C ASN A 794 -70.32 14.17 -45.10
N SER A 795 -70.61 13.07 -44.42
CA SER A 795 -70.62 11.74 -45.00
C SER A 795 -71.97 11.24 -45.47
N ASN A 796 -71.99 10.05 -46.15
CA ASN A 796 -73.21 9.41 -46.58
C ASN A 796 -73.81 8.43 -45.57
N VAL A 797 -73.36 8.43 -44.34
CA VAL A 797 -73.81 7.54 -43.23
C VAL A 797 -75.31 7.83 -42.99
N LYS A 798 -76.10 6.77 -42.91
CA LYS A 798 -77.52 6.84 -42.75
C LYS A 798 -78.08 6.44 -41.39
N SER A 799 -77.27 5.75 -40.58
CA SER A 799 -77.69 5.26 -39.28
C SER A 799 -76.54 5.18 -38.31
N LEU A 800 -76.75 5.52 -37.03
CA LEU A 800 -75.89 5.42 -35.87
C LEU A 800 -76.22 4.19 -35.01
N SER A 801 -77.22 3.36 -35.41
CA SER A 801 -77.61 2.19 -34.64
C SER A 801 -76.44 1.19 -34.41
N PRO A 802 -75.43 1.07 -35.29
CA PRO A 802 -74.29 0.17 -35.02
C PRO A 802 -73.48 0.59 -33.84
N VAL A 803 -73.40 1.88 -33.53
CA VAL A 803 -72.54 2.41 -32.43
C VAL A 803 -73.33 2.76 -31.17
N GLU A 804 -74.69 2.59 -31.19
CA GLU A 804 -75.58 2.91 -30.07
C GLU A 804 -75.14 2.19 -28.74
N LYS A 805 -74.71 0.98 -28.86
CA LYS A 805 -74.34 0.10 -27.69
C LYS A 805 -72.89 0.27 -27.18
N ILE A 806 -72.05 1.05 -27.84
CA ILE A 806 -70.66 1.26 -27.45
C ILE A 806 -70.59 2.14 -26.21
N GLY A 807 -70.36 1.56 -25.07
CA GLY A 807 -70.39 2.24 -23.79
C GLY A 807 -69.28 3.31 -23.59
N SER A 808 -68.19 3.21 -24.30
CA SER A 808 -67.03 4.14 -24.29
C SER A 808 -67.28 5.41 -25.12
N LEU A 809 -68.21 5.35 -26.07
CA LEU A 809 -68.45 6.45 -26.99
C LEU A 809 -69.01 7.69 -26.25
N ARG A 810 -68.37 8.83 -26.40
CA ARG A 810 -68.63 10.10 -25.72
C ARG A 810 -68.98 11.25 -26.66
N TYR A 811 -68.46 11.18 -27.90
CA TYR A 811 -68.58 12.29 -28.83
C TYR A 811 -68.86 11.81 -30.26
N ILE A 812 -69.92 12.40 -30.90
CA ILE A 812 -70.22 12.18 -32.30
C ILE A 812 -70.37 13.52 -32.99
N LYS A 813 -69.66 13.74 -34.10
CA LYS A 813 -69.95 14.80 -35.09
C LYS A 813 -70.72 14.21 -36.26
N ALA A 814 -71.90 14.68 -36.47
CA ALA A 814 -72.80 14.14 -37.50
C ALA A 814 -73.48 15.23 -38.40
N PHE A 815 -73.00 16.49 -38.33
CA PHE A 815 -73.63 17.54 -39.18
C PHE A 815 -73.41 17.24 -40.68
N ASN A 816 -74.47 17.62 -41.52
CA ASN A 816 -74.49 17.29 -42.94
C ASN A 816 -74.34 15.79 -43.28
N SER A 817 -74.48 14.85 -42.30
CA SER A 817 -74.57 13.42 -42.59
C SER A 817 -75.96 13.07 -43.11
N LYS A 818 -76.19 11.81 -43.57
CA LYS A 818 -77.53 11.32 -44.04
C LYS A 818 -78.36 10.68 -42.88
N VAL A 819 -77.91 10.83 -41.63
CA VAL A 819 -78.66 10.35 -40.46
C VAL A 819 -79.88 11.18 -40.26
N LYS A 820 -81.03 10.51 -39.94
CA LYS A 820 -82.30 11.22 -39.76
C LYS A 820 -82.35 11.86 -38.35
N THR A 821 -82.91 13.09 -38.26
CA THR A 821 -83.07 13.81 -36.98
C THR A 821 -83.73 12.96 -35.89
N LYS A 822 -84.78 12.19 -36.30
CA LYS A 822 -85.52 11.31 -35.39
C LYS A 822 -84.60 10.23 -34.73
N GLU A 823 -83.59 9.73 -35.43
CA GLU A 823 -82.64 8.81 -34.92
C GLU A 823 -81.64 9.45 -33.92
N ILE A 824 -81.20 10.64 -34.24
CA ILE A 824 -80.38 11.45 -33.32
C ILE A 824 -81.09 11.71 -32.02
N ASP A 825 -82.39 12.15 -32.07
CA ASP A 825 -83.24 12.44 -30.92
C ASP A 825 -83.50 11.17 -30.07
N SER A 826 -83.66 10.03 -30.75
CA SER A 826 -83.80 8.73 -30.10
C SER A 826 -82.51 8.33 -29.37
N LEU A 827 -81.37 8.50 -30.02
CA LEU A 827 -80.06 8.19 -29.49
C LEU A 827 -79.74 9.05 -28.28
N ARG A 828 -80.00 10.36 -28.34
CA ARG A 828 -79.82 11.29 -27.23
C ARG A 828 -80.69 10.93 -26.01
N LYS A 829 -81.89 10.39 -26.23
CA LYS A 829 -82.74 9.90 -25.14
C LYS A 829 -82.21 8.60 -24.49
N LYS A 830 -81.63 7.73 -25.31
CA LYS A 830 -81.11 6.46 -24.85
C LYS A 830 -79.70 6.60 -24.18
N ARG A 831 -78.88 7.56 -24.64
CA ARG A 831 -77.52 7.86 -24.26
C ARG A 831 -77.37 9.38 -23.94
N PRO A 832 -77.93 9.84 -22.83
CA PRO A 832 -77.81 11.25 -22.45
C PRO A 832 -76.35 11.67 -22.09
N ASP A 833 -75.48 10.70 -21.88
CA ASP A 833 -74.06 10.87 -21.70
C ASP A 833 -73.27 11.16 -22.98
N LEU A 834 -73.92 10.92 -24.14
CA LEU A 834 -73.30 11.04 -25.45
C LEU A 834 -73.51 12.44 -26.01
N ASN A 835 -72.39 13.15 -26.27
CA ASN A 835 -72.43 14.44 -26.92
C ASN A 835 -72.58 14.31 -28.46
N ILE A 836 -73.67 14.73 -29.08
CA ILE A 836 -73.88 14.62 -30.53
C ILE A 836 -74.02 16.04 -31.15
N LEU A 837 -73.00 16.44 -31.93
CA LEU A 837 -73.07 17.62 -32.75
C LEU A 837 -73.74 17.27 -34.10
N TYR A 838 -74.88 17.84 -34.38
CA TYR A 838 -75.74 17.48 -35.59
C TYR A 838 -76.13 18.64 -36.45
N HIS A 839 -76.09 19.90 -35.98
CA HIS A 839 -76.57 21.06 -36.72
C HIS A 839 -75.44 21.91 -37.26
#